data_769ecbce40f477a098f9fff9d81f8053
#
_entry.id   769ecbce40f477a098f9fff9d81f8053
#
_cell.length_a   1.000
_cell.length_b   1.000
_cell.length_c   1.000
_cell.angle_alpha   90.00
_cell.angle_beta   90.00
_cell.angle_gamma   90.00
#
_symmetry.space_group_name_H-M   'P 1'
#
loop_
_entity.id
_entity.type
_entity.pdbx_description
1 polymer ?
#
loop_
_entity_poly.entity_id
_entity_poly.type
_entity_poly.pdbx_seq_one_letter_code
_entity_poly.pdbx_strand_id
1 'polypeptide(L)'
;MGGIKVEKIKIKNLIFSYPNSEKTALNDINLTVNQGEFVTICGKSGCGKSTLLRHLKPILTPHGKTSGEIYFNGKSIYDLSDREQAENIGFVMQNPDNQIVTDKVWHELVFGLESLGINSAEIRSKAAEMASFFGIQNWFYENVANLSGGQKQILNLASVMVMNPTLLLLDEPSSQLDPIAAHDFFTMLERINTELGVTIILSEHNLSEVFPLSDKVVVMEDGKITAENTPYKIGEELKQNSMFAALPTPTKIYYSLGNNSGNCPITIRDGHKWLEKQQINEHFEFKSEKNRINTEPILELKDVWFRYEKNSDDILKGLSFKVHENEFYAIVGGNGVGKSTALSVISKINKPYRGKVFINDDTKVAVMPQNPQSLFLKKSVLEELYDAVFDVEKEKRKNEIEYVIKLCELDNLLENHPYDLSGGEQQRVALAKMLLRKPDLLVLDEPTKGLDACFKRKLATILKSLQKNGMTVLMVTHDIEFCAEYADICAMFFDGKIVSEAPPRKFFAENNFYTTSAKRMADGIIENAVLDKDIIRALGGEAEDLTETNDELNYILPKKTVIKQGKKEYKKLNVHNVVLGIVFVILFVMTQCLFCGRYDNWKNYVAQTISILFIAVAMFNLIPRKKLGKELIQNEKSKRKISKRTKIATLLILFLIPLTIFIGIYYLGDKKYYFISLLIILETMIPLGFAFENRKPKARELVIISALCAIGVAGRTAFFMLPQFKPVAAIVMISGVAFGGETGFLVGAITAFVSNFFFGQGPWTPWQMFSFGIIGFLAGIMFQKGILRKTKTDMCVFGFLATFVIYGGIMNPASVIMWQSNININMVLSSYVMGMPFDFIHAVSTVFFLFFATEPMLEKLERIKIKYGLIE
;
A
#
# COMPACT_ATOMS: atom_id res chain seq x y z
N MET A 1 -13.00 -1.18 48.06
CA MET A 1 -13.76 -2.38 47.65
C MET A 1 -13.14 -2.85 46.31
N GLY A 2 -12.39 -3.94 46.32
CA GLY A 2 -11.83 -4.54 45.12
C GLY A 2 -12.94 -5.20 44.31
N GLY A 3 -13.48 -4.47 43.32
CA GLY A 3 -14.42 -5.07 42.37
C GLY A 3 -13.77 -6.23 41.62
N ILE A 4 -14.51 -7.31 41.38
CA ILE A 4 -14.07 -8.44 40.57
C ILE A 4 -13.78 -7.87 39.17
N LYS A 5 -12.49 -7.77 38.78
CA LYS A 5 -12.12 -7.36 37.42
C LYS A 5 -12.56 -8.46 36.48
N VAL A 6 -13.49 -8.14 35.59
CA VAL A 6 -14.00 -9.07 34.57
C VAL A 6 -13.03 -9.06 33.38
N GLU A 7 -12.44 -10.22 33.07
CA GLU A 7 -11.54 -10.36 31.92
C GLU A 7 -12.32 -10.14 30.59
N LYS A 8 -11.93 -9.14 29.83
CA LYS A 8 -12.50 -8.84 28.51
C LYS A 8 -11.79 -9.61 27.39
N ILE A 9 -10.46 -9.54 27.40
CA ILE A 9 -9.58 -10.27 26.50
C ILE A 9 -8.55 -11.04 27.32
N LYS A 10 -8.32 -12.30 26.94
CA LYS A 10 -7.23 -13.11 27.49
C LYS A 10 -6.51 -13.85 26.38
N ILE A 11 -5.23 -13.60 26.24
CA ILE A 11 -4.33 -14.23 25.27
C ILE A 11 -3.41 -15.17 26.03
N LYS A 12 -3.26 -16.41 25.54
CA LYS A 12 -2.37 -17.43 26.12
C LYS A 12 -1.46 -18.02 25.03
N ASN A 13 -0.16 -17.87 25.23
CA ASN A 13 0.92 -18.47 24.41
C ASN A 13 0.70 -18.28 22.90
N LEU A 14 0.27 -17.07 22.47
CA LEU A 14 0.00 -16.78 21.08
C LEU A 14 1.31 -16.68 20.29
N ILE A 15 1.46 -17.55 19.29
CA ILE A 15 2.58 -17.58 18.35
C ILE A 15 2.02 -17.46 16.92
N PHE A 16 2.64 -16.61 16.12
CA PHE A 16 2.25 -16.44 14.72
C PHE A 16 3.45 -16.22 13.80
N SER A 17 3.43 -16.84 12.62
CA SER A 17 4.40 -16.64 11.54
C SER A 17 3.69 -16.46 10.21
N TYR A 18 4.13 -15.45 9.44
CA TYR A 18 3.67 -15.23 8.07
C TYR A 18 4.13 -16.35 7.13
N PRO A 19 3.41 -16.62 6.02
CA PRO A 19 3.86 -17.59 5.01
C PRO A 19 5.25 -17.19 4.47
N ASN A 20 6.10 -18.19 4.24
CA ASN A 20 7.45 -18.01 3.71
C ASN A 20 8.39 -17.13 4.55
N SER A 21 8.05 -16.84 5.80
CA SER A 21 8.92 -16.14 6.74
C SER A 21 9.50 -17.14 7.73
N GLU A 22 10.82 -17.10 7.92
CA GLU A 22 11.50 -17.87 8.99
C GLU A 22 11.33 -17.18 10.34
N LYS A 23 11.06 -15.87 10.37
CA LYS A 23 10.90 -15.07 11.58
C LYS A 23 9.44 -15.16 12.08
N THR A 24 9.27 -15.49 13.37
CA THR A 24 7.97 -15.40 14.06
C THR A 24 7.61 -13.94 14.28
N ALA A 25 6.39 -13.56 13.87
CA ALA A 25 5.89 -12.19 14.05
C ALA A 25 5.30 -11.95 15.45
N LEU A 26 4.73 -13.00 16.06
CA LEU A 26 4.32 -13.05 17.47
C LEU A 26 4.95 -14.29 18.09
N ASN A 27 5.54 -14.15 19.28
CA ASN A 27 6.29 -15.20 19.92
C ASN A 27 5.94 -15.26 21.42
N ASP A 28 5.09 -16.20 21.78
CA ASP A 28 4.65 -16.44 23.17
C ASP A 28 4.00 -15.22 23.85
N ILE A 29 3.03 -14.61 23.16
CA ILE A 29 2.27 -13.47 23.69
C ILE A 29 1.28 -13.95 24.75
N ASN A 30 1.39 -13.39 25.93
CA ASN A 30 0.48 -13.56 27.04
C ASN A 30 -0.01 -12.18 27.50
N LEU A 31 -1.33 -11.90 27.44
CA LEU A 31 -1.90 -10.60 27.78
C LEU A 31 -3.32 -10.78 28.33
N THR A 32 -3.63 -10.08 29.41
CA THR A 32 -4.98 -10.00 29.95
C THR A 32 -5.42 -8.53 29.97
N VAL A 33 -6.60 -8.25 29.40
CA VAL A 33 -7.24 -6.93 29.41
C VAL A 33 -8.60 -7.06 30.09
N ASN A 34 -8.88 -6.19 31.08
CA ASN A 34 -10.14 -6.19 31.79
C ASN A 34 -11.17 -5.28 31.12
N GLN A 35 -12.43 -5.44 31.45
CA GLN A 35 -13.52 -4.63 30.96
C GLN A 35 -13.32 -3.15 31.36
N GLY A 36 -13.46 -2.23 30.36
CA GLY A 36 -13.32 -0.80 30.55
C GLY A 36 -11.87 -0.32 30.63
N GLU A 37 -10.86 -1.22 30.59
CA GLU A 37 -9.46 -0.80 30.58
C GLU A 37 -9.09 -0.11 29.25
N PHE A 38 -8.26 0.93 29.35
CA PHE A 38 -7.59 1.59 28.23
C PHE A 38 -6.14 1.08 28.17
N VAL A 39 -5.83 0.25 27.19
CA VAL A 39 -4.52 -0.40 27.02
C VAL A 39 -3.79 0.15 25.81
N THR A 40 -2.59 0.67 26.04
CA THR A 40 -1.70 1.15 24.97
C THR A 40 -0.59 0.16 24.70
N ILE A 41 -0.45 -0.28 23.44
CA ILE A 41 0.62 -1.15 22.96
C ILE A 41 1.63 -0.29 22.20
N CYS A 42 2.88 -0.26 22.66
CA CYS A 42 3.97 0.47 21.99
C CYS A 42 5.15 -0.45 21.68
N GLY A 43 6.07 0.03 20.83
CA GLY A 43 7.26 -0.72 20.40
C GLY A 43 7.74 -0.27 19.03
N LYS A 44 8.92 -0.74 18.63
CA LYS A 44 9.54 -0.42 17.33
C LYS A 44 8.62 -0.81 16.16
N SER A 45 8.82 -0.17 15.01
CA SER A 45 8.18 -0.59 13.76
C SER A 45 8.54 -2.04 13.42
N GLY A 46 7.53 -2.84 13.01
CA GLY A 46 7.73 -4.25 12.68
C GLY A 46 7.82 -5.21 13.87
N CYS A 47 7.65 -4.77 15.14
CA CYS A 47 7.69 -5.65 16.31
C CYS A 47 6.43 -6.52 16.52
N GLY A 48 5.38 -6.37 15.69
CA GLY A 48 4.20 -7.24 15.75
C GLY A 48 2.92 -6.59 16.30
N LYS A 49 2.88 -5.29 16.64
CA LYS A 49 1.69 -4.58 17.19
C LYS A 49 0.43 -4.75 16.34
N SER A 50 0.49 -4.35 15.07
CA SER A 50 -0.63 -4.49 14.14
C SER A 50 -1.04 -5.94 13.91
N THR A 51 -0.08 -6.87 13.94
CA THR A 51 -0.34 -8.30 13.84
C THR A 51 -1.12 -8.79 15.06
N LEU A 52 -0.74 -8.37 16.26
CA LEU A 52 -1.44 -8.70 17.50
C LEU A 52 -2.88 -8.16 17.50
N LEU A 53 -3.07 -6.87 17.15
CA LEU A 53 -4.40 -6.27 17.09
C LEU A 53 -5.32 -7.00 16.10
N ARG A 54 -4.80 -7.39 14.92
CA ARG A 54 -5.58 -8.13 13.93
C ARG A 54 -5.98 -9.54 14.37
N HIS A 55 -5.21 -10.19 15.25
CA HIS A 55 -5.61 -11.48 15.84
C HIS A 55 -6.78 -11.35 16.82
N LEU A 56 -7.01 -10.15 17.39
CA LEU A 56 -8.16 -9.86 18.25
C LEU A 56 -9.48 -9.65 17.48
N LYS A 57 -9.44 -9.65 16.14
CA LYS A 57 -10.64 -9.66 15.28
C LYS A 57 -10.45 -10.72 14.17
N PRO A 58 -10.98 -11.94 14.34
CA PRO A 58 -10.70 -13.10 13.49
C PRO A 58 -10.81 -12.86 11.99
N ILE A 59 -11.78 -12.07 11.53
CA ILE A 59 -11.96 -11.73 10.13
C ILE A 59 -10.75 -10.93 9.54
N LEU A 60 -9.97 -10.25 10.39
CA LEU A 60 -8.77 -9.50 10.01
C LEU A 60 -7.47 -10.27 10.23
N THR A 61 -7.55 -11.47 10.86
CA THR A 61 -6.37 -12.29 11.13
C THR A 61 -5.59 -12.55 9.84
N PRO A 62 -4.28 -12.25 9.80
CA PRO A 62 -3.45 -12.53 8.63
C PRO A 62 -3.36 -14.02 8.36
N HIS A 63 -3.19 -14.38 7.09
CA HIS A 63 -2.89 -15.77 6.75
C HIS A 63 -1.49 -16.17 7.23
N GLY A 64 -1.37 -17.34 7.86
CA GLY A 64 -0.11 -17.84 8.41
C GLY A 64 -0.32 -19.01 9.38
N LYS A 65 0.77 -19.40 10.04
CA LYS A 65 0.73 -20.45 11.08
C LYS A 65 0.47 -19.79 12.42
N THR A 66 -0.66 -20.12 13.05
CA THR A 66 -1.05 -19.63 14.36
C THR A 66 -1.12 -20.77 15.35
N SER A 67 -0.64 -20.57 16.58
CA SER A 67 -0.87 -21.43 17.74
C SER A 67 -1.11 -20.58 18.98
N GLY A 68 -1.69 -21.18 20.04
CA GLY A 68 -2.14 -20.46 21.24
C GLY A 68 -3.65 -20.20 21.24
N GLU A 69 -4.13 -19.54 22.27
CA GLU A 69 -5.54 -19.34 22.53
C GLU A 69 -5.85 -17.87 22.80
N ILE A 70 -6.97 -17.40 22.24
CA ILE A 70 -7.50 -16.04 22.48
C ILE A 70 -8.95 -16.16 22.94
N TYR A 71 -9.26 -15.55 24.09
CA TYR A 71 -10.59 -15.53 24.66
C TYR A 71 -11.15 -14.11 24.68
N PHE A 72 -12.43 -13.99 24.33
CA PHE A 72 -13.24 -12.78 24.43
C PHE A 72 -14.42 -13.07 25.37
N ASN A 73 -14.53 -12.33 26.47
CA ASN A 73 -15.55 -12.59 27.51
C ASN A 73 -15.60 -14.07 27.94
N GLY A 74 -14.46 -14.75 28.06
CA GLY A 74 -14.33 -16.15 28.43
C GLY A 74 -14.65 -17.18 27.35
N LYS A 75 -15.14 -16.79 26.18
CA LYS A 75 -15.32 -17.67 25.00
C LYS A 75 -14.12 -17.57 24.05
N SER A 76 -13.80 -18.68 23.35
CA SER A 76 -12.81 -18.60 22.27
C SER A 76 -13.23 -17.56 21.22
N ILE A 77 -12.33 -16.68 20.85
CA ILE A 77 -12.61 -15.63 19.86
C ILE A 77 -12.96 -16.19 18.47
N TYR A 78 -12.49 -17.38 18.17
CA TYR A 78 -12.75 -18.08 16.90
C TYR A 78 -14.15 -18.74 16.85
N ASP A 79 -14.83 -18.87 18.00
CA ASP A 79 -16.20 -19.40 18.09
C ASP A 79 -17.26 -18.30 17.94
N LEU A 80 -16.86 -17.03 17.84
CA LEU A 80 -17.75 -15.92 17.57
C LEU A 80 -18.21 -15.92 16.11
N SER A 81 -19.51 -15.80 15.90
CA SER A 81 -20.07 -15.57 14.56
C SER A 81 -19.60 -14.25 13.96
N ASP A 82 -19.63 -14.13 12.62
CA ASP A 82 -19.24 -12.88 11.93
C ASP A 82 -20.09 -11.69 12.43
N ARG A 83 -21.37 -11.92 12.75
CA ARG A 83 -22.25 -10.90 13.30
C ARG A 83 -21.84 -10.48 14.72
N GLU A 84 -21.55 -11.44 15.62
CA GLU A 84 -21.06 -11.13 16.97
C GLU A 84 -19.73 -10.39 16.94
N GLN A 85 -18.83 -10.73 16.01
CA GLN A 85 -17.57 -9.99 15.80
C GLN A 85 -17.81 -8.55 15.33
N ALA A 86 -18.77 -8.35 14.40
CA ALA A 86 -19.08 -7.03 13.86
C ALA A 86 -19.72 -6.13 14.93
N GLU A 87 -20.64 -6.65 15.72
CA GLU A 87 -21.35 -5.92 16.76
C GLU A 87 -20.50 -5.63 18.00
N ASN A 88 -19.61 -6.54 18.41
CA ASN A 88 -18.89 -6.42 19.69
C ASN A 88 -17.46 -5.90 19.59
N ILE A 89 -16.79 -6.08 18.44
CA ILE A 89 -15.37 -5.75 18.28
C ILE A 89 -15.23 -4.72 17.17
N GLY A 90 -15.04 -3.45 17.53
CA GLY A 90 -14.71 -2.37 16.60
C GLY A 90 -13.23 -2.41 16.21
N PHE A 91 -12.89 -2.05 14.98
CA PHE A 91 -11.51 -1.91 14.52
C PHE A 91 -11.36 -0.65 13.69
N VAL A 92 -10.39 0.20 14.05
CA VAL A 92 -10.01 1.41 13.32
C VAL A 92 -8.62 1.22 12.72
N MET A 93 -8.50 1.35 11.40
CA MET A 93 -7.25 1.13 10.68
C MET A 93 -6.34 2.36 10.71
N GLN A 94 -5.04 2.13 10.55
CA GLN A 94 -4.01 3.16 10.49
C GLN A 94 -4.26 4.20 9.37
N ASN A 95 -4.68 3.74 8.18
CA ASN A 95 -5.00 4.63 7.08
C ASN A 95 -6.52 4.69 6.88
N PRO A 96 -7.17 5.84 7.10
CA PRO A 96 -8.61 5.99 6.94
C PRO A 96 -9.11 5.69 5.54
N ASP A 97 -8.37 6.01 4.49
CA ASP A 97 -8.77 5.75 3.11
C ASP A 97 -8.87 4.25 2.78
N ASN A 98 -8.22 3.37 3.57
CA ASN A 98 -8.33 1.92 3.41
C ASN A 98 -9.58 1.32 4.07
N GLN A 99 -10.26 2.08 4.92
CA GLN A 99 -11.45 1.65 5.67
C GLN A 99 -12.73 2.21 5.07
N ILE A 100 -12.71 3.45 4.60
CA ILE A 100 -13.85 4.13 4.00
C ILE A 100 -14.25 3.44 2.69
N VAL A 101 -15.55 3.13 2.57
CA VAL A 101 -16.11 2.37 1.43
C VAL A 101 -17.02 3.25 0.57
N THR A 102 -17.70 4.23 1.17
CA THR A 102 -18.72 5.03 0.49
C THR A 102 -18.21 6.42 0.09
N ASP A 103 -18.94 7.10 -0.78
CA ASP A 103 -18.59 8.44 -1.28
C ASP A 103 -19.09 9.59 -0.39
N LYS A 104 -20.09 9.32 0.48
CA LYS A 104 -20.71 10.33 1.36
C LYS A 104 -20.56 9.97 2.82
N VAL A 105 -20.39 11.01 3.65
CA VAL A 105 -20.23 10.87 5.11
C VAL A 105 -21.39 10.14 5.76
N TRP A 106 -22.62 10.50 5.48
CA TRP A 106 -23.79 9.87 6.09
C TRP A 106 -23.94 8.39 5.67
N HIS A 107 -23.60 8.05 4.42
CA HIS A 107 -23.59 6.65 3.96
C HIS A 107 -22.55 5.83 4.72
N GLU A 108 -21.33 6.37 4.87
CA GLU A 108 -20.25 5.69 5.59
C GLU A 108 -20.66 5.44 7.04
N LEU A 109 -21.28 6.42 7.69
CA LEU A 109 -21.72 6.30 9.06
C LEU A 109 -22.75 5.17 9.26
N VAL A 110 -23.68 4.98 8.32
CA VAL A 110 -24.76 3.99 8.46
C VAL A 110 -24.47 2.64 7.80
N PHE A 111 -23.43 2.54 6.99
CA PHE A 111 -23.11 1.37 6.18
C PHE A 111 -23.07 0.06 6.98
N GLY A 112 -22.50 0.09 8.18
CA GLY A 112 -22.46 -1.09 9.07
C GLY A 112 -23.84 -1.52 9.52
N LEU A 113 -24.72 -0.59 9.89
CA LEU A 113 -26.09 -0.87 10.34
C LEU A 113 -26.96 -1.42 9.19
N GLU A 114 -26.82 -0.86 7.99
CA GLU A 114 -27.51 -1.36 6.79
C GLU A 114 -27.06 -2.80 6.46
N SER A 115 -25.77 -3.07 6.57
CA SER A 115 -25.21 -4.40 6.34
C SER A 115 -25.73 -5.45 7.34
N LEU A 116 -26.08 -5.04 8.55
CA LEU A 116 -26.70 -5.91 9.57
C LEU A 116 -28.21 -6.05 9.39
N GLY A 117 -28.82 -5.31 8.45
CA GLY A 117 -30.25 -5.36 8.20
C GLY A 117 -31.10 -4.65 9.27
N ILE A 118 -30.54 -3.63 9.94
CA ILE A 118 -31.26 -2.79 10.91
C ILE A 118 -32.33 -1.97 10.18
N ASN A 119 -33.47 -1.72 10.84
CA ASN A 119 -34.56 -0.95 10.22
C ASN A 119 -34.20 0.54 10.04
N SER A 120 -34.76 1.18 9.01
CA SER A 120 -34.42 2.56 8.63
C SER A 120 -34.72 3.61 9.71
N ALA A 121 -35.70 3.39 10.60
CA ALA A 121 -36.02 4.32 11.68
C ALA A 121 -34.93 4.29 12.77
N GLU A 122 -34.49 3.11 13.15
CA GLU A 122 -33.39 2.91 14.10
C GLU A 122 -32.07 3.42 13.54
N ILE A 123 -31.78 3.17 12.25
CA ILE A 123 -30.58 3.70 11.58
C ILE A 123 -30.54 5.23 11.68
N ARG A 124 -31.66 5.93 11.39
CA ARG A 124 -31.71 7.40 11.48
C ARG A 124 -31.47 7.90 12.89
N SER A 125 -32.02 7.24 13.89
CA SER A 125 -31.83 7.62 15.29
C SER A 125 -30.36 7.47 15.71
N LYS A 126 -29.77 6.31 15.47
CA LYS A 126 -28.35 6.03 15.78
C LYS A 126 -27.40 6.95 15.00
N ALA A 127 -27.67 7.21 13.73
CA ALA A 127 -26.86 8.12 12.93
C ALA A 127 -26.89 9.55 13.46
N ALA A 128 -28.07 10.05 13.86
CA ALA A 128 -28.21 11.38 14.43
C ALA A 128 -27.51 11.51 15.79
N GLU A 129 -27.63 10.47 16.64
CA GLU A 129 -26.95 10.39 17.93
C GLU A 129 -25.43 10.44 17.73
N MET A 130 -24.87 9.57 16.88
CA MET A 130 -23.44 9.54 16.60
C MET A 130 -22.96 10.83 15.93
N ALA A 131 -23.71 11.39 14.98
CA ALA A 131 -23.36 12.67 14.38
C ALA A 131 -23.28 13.79 15.42
N SER A 132 -24.14 13.77 16.41
CA SER A 132 -24.13 14.73 17.52
C SER A 132 -22.97 14.49 18.49
N PHE A 133 -22.71 13.23 18.84
CA PHE A 133 -21.65 12.86 19.77
C PHE A 133 -20.25 13.23 19.21
N PHE A 134 -20.04 12.97 17.91
CA PHE A 134 -18.76 13.24 17.24
C PHE A 134 -18.64 14.64 16.62
N GLY A 135 -19.70 15.49 16.72
CA GLY A 135 -19.67 16.85 16.18
C GLY A 135 -19.59 16.94 14.64
N ILE A 136 -20.11 15.91 13.93
CA ILE A 136 -20.02 15.82 12.48
C ILE A 136 -21.22 16.39 11.71
N GLN A 137 -22.14 17.09 12.39
CA GLN A 137 -23.38 17.61 11.80
C GLN A 137 -23.13 18.56 10.62
N ASN A 138 -22.11 19.41 10.71
CA ASN A 138 -21.84 20.45 9.70
C ASN A 138 -21.38 19.88 8.36
N TRP A 139 -20.82 18.67 8.35
CA TRP A 139 -20.32 18.00 7.14
C TRP A 139 -20.95 16.63 6.90
N PHE A 140 -22.11 16.38 7.55
CA PHE A 140 -22.84 15.11 7.48
C PHE A 140 -23.24 14.70 6.05
N TYR A 141 -23.55 15.67 5.17
CA TYR A 141 -23.95 15.43 3.78
C TYR A 141 -22.81 15.63 2.78
N GLU A 142 -21.62 15.97 3.24
CA GLU A 142 -20.46 16.20 2.39
C GLU A 142 -19.96 14.91 1.72
N ASN A 143 -19.20 15.09 0.63
CA ASN A 143 -18.46 13.98 0.04
C ASN A 143 -17.21 13.69 0.87
N VAL A 144 -16.91 12.41 1.09
CA VAL A 144 -15.74 11.96 1.85
C VAL A 144 -14.42 12.48 1.23
N ALA A 145 -14.39 12.65 -0.10
CA ALA A 145 -13.21 13.19 -0.79
C ALA A 145 -12.86 14.63 -0.36
N ASN A 146 -13.82 15.40 0.14
CA ASN A 146 -13.62 16.78 0.60
C ASN A 146 -13.09 16.87 2.04
N LEU A 147 -13.09 15.76 2.78
CA LEU A 147 -12.70 15.72 4.18
C LEU A 147 -11.19 15.77 4.35
N SER A 148 -10.73 16.46 5.39
CA SER A 148 -9.35 16.39 5.87
C SER A 148 -9.03 14.98 6.44
N GLY A 149 -7.74 14.66 6.59
CA GLY A 149 -7.31 13.39 7.19
C GLY A 149 -7.86 13.18 8.61
N GLY A 150 -7.92 14.25 9.42
CA GLY A 150 -8.51 14.20 10.76
C GLY A 150 -10.02 13.93 10.73
N GLN A 151 -10.76 14.62 9.86
CA GLN A 151 -12.19 14.37 9.68
C GLN A 151 -12.49 12.94 9.20
N LYS A 152 -11.70 12.40 8.28
CA LYS A 152 -11.81 11.00 7.84
C LYS A 152 -11.59 10.02 8.97
N GLN A 153 -10.62 10.29 9.86
CA GLN A 153 -10.34 9.42 11.01
C GLN A 153 -11.47 9.48 12.05
N ILE A 154 -12.04 10.66 12.30
CA ILE A 154 -13.22 10.82 13.15
C ILE A 154 -14.42 10.09 12.53
N LEU A 155 -14.63 10.19 11.21
CA LEU A 155 -15.68 9.47 10.51
C LEU A 155 -15.53 7.95 10.65
N ASN A 156 -14.31 7.42 10.50
CA ASN A 156 -14.04 6.00 10.72
C ASN A 156 -14.33 5.54 12.14
N LEU A 157 -13.95 6.35 13.13
CA LEU A 157 -14.27 6.05 14.51
C LEU A 157 -15.78 6.08 14.74
N ALA A 158 -16.50 7.07 14.22
CA ALA A 158 -17.95 7.20 14.32
C ALA A 158 -18.68 6.03 13.62
N SER A 159 -18.23 5.61 12.43
CA SER A 159 -18.82 4.49 11.69
C SER A 159 -18.63 3.13 12.39
N VAL A 160 -17.58 3.00 13.18
CA VAL A 160 -17.37 1.84 14.05
C VAL A 160 -18.22 1.94 15.31
N MET A 161 -18.27 3.13 15.93
CA MET A 161 -19.00 3.33 17.20
C MET A 161 -20.52 3.27 17.03
N VAL A 162 -21.07 3.55 15.87
CA VAL A 162 -22.53 3.42 15.59
C VAL A 162 -23.04 1.98 15.80
N MET A 163 -22.15 0.98 15.70
CA MET A 163 -22.43 -0.43 15.99
C MET A 163 -22.48 -0.74 17.49
N ASN A 164 -22.09 0.23 18.35
CA ASN A 164 -22.00 0.11 19.80
C ASN A 164 -21.10 -1.04 20.29
N PRO A 165 -19.83 -1.14 19.82
CA PRO A 165 -18.92 -2.21 20.22
C PRO A 165 -18.55 -2.11 21.70
N THR A 166 -18.29 -3.26 22.31
CA THR A 166 -17.81 -3.34 23.71
C THR A 166 -16.29 -3.40 23.84
N LEU A 167 -15.60 -3.66 22.70
CA LEU A 167 -14.15 -3.62 22.55
C LEU A 167 -13.82 -2.82 21.29
N LEU A 168 -12.94 -1.83 21.44
CA LEU A 168 -12.44 -1.00 20.35
C LEU A 168 -10.93 -1.24 20.18
N LEU A 169 -10.54 -1.64 18.97
CA LEU A 169 -9.15 -1.87 18.56
C LEU A 169 -8.73 -0.77 17.59
N LEU A 170 -7.59 -0.12 17.85
CA LEU A 170 -7.09 0.96 16.99
C LEU A 170 -5.61 0.71 16.62
N ASP A 171 -5.32 0.69 15.34
CA ASP A 171 -3.97 0.48 14.81
C ASP A 171 -3.36 1.81 14.39
N GLU A 172 -2.49 2.41 15.22
CA GLU A 172 -1.81 3.69 15.01
C GLU A 172 -2.73 4.81 14.50
N PRO A 173 -3.84 5.11 15.21
CA PRO A 173 -4.88 6.01 14.70
C PRO A 173 -4.42 7.46 14.50
N SER A 174 -3.39 7.91 15.25
CA SER A 174 -2.87 9.29 15.15
C SER A 174 -1.85 9.49 14.04
N SER A 175 -1.37 8.41 13.39
CA SER A 175 -0.26 8.47 12.43
C SER A 175 -0.50 9.40 11.22
N GLN A 176 -1.75 9.70 10.87
CA GLN A 176 -2.13 10.59 9.77
C GLN A 176 -2.54 11.99 10.23
N LEU A 177 -2.62 12.23 11.54
CA LEU A 177 -3.16 13.45 12.13
C LEU A 177 -2.05 14.48 12.41
N ASP A 178 -2.41 15.77 12.36
CA ASP A 178 -1.58 16.81 12.96
C ASP A 178 -1.81 16.86 14.48
N PRO A 179 -0.98 17.57 15.23
CA PRO A 179 -1.09 17.58 16.70
C PRO A 179 -2.46 18.01 17.25
N ILE A 180 -3.16 18.93 16.58
CA ILE A 180 -4.48 19.42 17.01
C ILE A 180 -5.52 18.31 16.78
N ALA A 181 -5.58 17.78 15.57
CA ALA A 181 -6.50 16.70 15.23
C ALA A 181 -6.22 15.42 16.05
N ALA A 182 -4.98 15.13 16.40
CA ALA A 182 -4.62 14.02 17.27
C ALA A 182 -5.16 14.23 18.70
N HIS A 183 -4.99 15.43 19.24
CA HIS A 183 -5.53 15.78 20.55
C HIS A 183 -7.06 15.65 20.60
N ASP A 184 -7.77 16.19 19.61
CA ASP A 184 -9.22 16.07 19.50
C ASP A 184 -9.68 14.61 19.40
N PHE A 185 -8.95 13.81 18.63
CA PHE A 185 -9.21 12.38 18.47
C PHE A 185 -9.03 11.61 19.79
N PHE A 186 -7.94 11.84 20.52
CA PHE A 186 -7.69 11.18 21.80
C PHE A 186 -8.68 11.65 22.90
N THR A 187 -9.07 12.91 22.90
CA THR A 187 -10.14 13.42 23.78
C THR A 187 -11.46 12.70 23.51
N MET A 188 -11.77 12.40 22.25
CA MET A 188 -12.94 11.62 21.87
C MET A 188 -12.83 10.16 22.35
N LEU A 189 -11.66 9.55 22.27
CA LEU A 189 -11.42 8.19 22.80
C LEU A 189 -11.56 8.14 24.32
N GLU A 190 -11.07 9.16 25.04
CA GLU A 190 -11.27 9.30 26.49
C GLU A 190 -12.76 9.31 26.84
N ARG A 191 -13.56 10.09 26.14
CA ARG A 191 -15.02 10.14 26.34
C ARG A 191 -15.67 8.78 26.06
N ILE A 192 -15.29 8.09 25.00
CA ILE A 192 -15.80 6.74 24.66
C ILE A 192 -15.47 5.76 25.80
N ASN A 193 -14.26 5.80 26.32
CA ASN A 193 -13.86 4.91 27.40
C ASN A 193 -14.57 5.25 28.73
N THR A 194 -14.55 6.54 29.14
CA THR A 194 -15.05 6.97 30.44
C THR A 194 -16.58 7.06 30.52
N GLU A 195 -17.24 7.59 29.45
CA GLU A 195 -18.69 7.79 29.45
C GLU A 195 -19.44 6.53 28.99
N LEU A 196 -18.90 5.77 28.04
CA LEU A 196 -19.59 4.57 27.48
C LEU A 196 -19.03 3.25 28.03
N GLY A 197 -17.92 3.28 28.79
CA GLY A 197 -17.32 2.09 29.39
C GLY A 197 -16.71 1.11 28.40
N VAL A 198 -16.41 1.55 27.18
CA VAL A 198 -15.83 0.72 26.10
C VAL A 198 -14.39 0.37 26.45
N THR A 199 -14.03 -0.91 26.36
CA THR A 199 -12.64 -1.36 26.49
C THR A 199 -11.86 -0.95 25.24
N ILE A 200 -10.69 -0.31 25.42
CA ILE A 200 -9.87 0.20 24.32
C ILE A 200 -8.51 -0.48 24.34
N ILE A 201 -8.09 -1.00 23.20
CA ILE A 201 -6.73 -1.48 22.96
C ILE A 201 -6.20 -0.77 21.71
N LEU A 202 -5.16 0.02 21.87
CA LEU A 202 -4.60 0.73 20.73
C LEU A 202 -3.08 0.53 20.63
N SER A 203 -2.55 0.58 19.40
CA SER A 203 -1.12 0.70 19.15
C SER A 203 -0.77 2.15 18.83
N GLU A 204 0.34 2.66 19.40
CA GLU A 204 0.84 4.01 19.11
C GLU A 204 2.36 4.10 19.18
N HIS A 205 2.92 5.05 18.41
CA HIS A 205 4.32 5.43 18.46
C HIS A 205 4.57 6.68 19.27
N ASN A 206 3.65 7.66 19.19
CA ASN A 206 3.72 8.89 19.99
C ASN A 206 2.89 8.72 21.25
N LEU A 207 3.57 8.57 22.38
CA LEU A 207 2.93 8.28 23.65
C LEU A 207 2.46 9.52 24.40
N SER A 208 2.80 10.74 23.96
CA SER A 208 2.55 11.97 24.70
C SER A 208 1.07 12.21 25.01
N GLU A 209 0.18 11.97 24.05
CA GLU A 209 -1.26 12.19 24.19
C GLU A 209 -1.99 10.99 24.80
N VAL A 210 -1.52 9.77 24.50
CA VAL A 210 -2.23 8.54 24.89
C VAL A 210 -1.82 8.03 26.27
N PHE A 211 -0.62 8.37 26.71
CA PHE A 211 -0.06 7.89 27.96
C PHE A 211 -0.89 8.29 29.20
N PRO A 212 -1.37 9.55 29.30
CA PRO A 212 -2.24 9.97 30.39
C PRO A 212 -3.59 9.25 30.42
N LEU A 213 -4.06 8.74 29.28
CA LEU A 213 -5.36 8.05 29.15
C LEU A 213 -5.26 6.55 29.48
N SER A 214 -4.04 6.02 29.51
CA SER A 214 -3.80 4.58 29.62
C SER A 214 -3.88 4.10 31.06
N ASP A 215 -4.64 3.03 31.30
CA ASP A 215 -4.57 2.27 32.55
C ASP A 215 -3.35 1.35 32.55
N LYS A 216 -2.99 0.84 31.37
CA LYS A 216 -1.90 -0.11 31.15
C LYS A 216 -1.14 0.20 29.87
N VAL A 217 0.18 0.13 29.95
CA VAL A 217 1.11 0.24 28.83
C VAL A 217 1.82 -1.10 28.62
N VAL A 218 1.78 -1.60 27.40
CA VAL A 218 2.41 -2.86 26.99
C VAL A 218 3.49 -2.55 25.95
N VAL A 219 4.73 -2.96 26.24
CA VAL A 219 5.86 -2.74 25.35
C VAL A 219 6.18 -4.02 24.60
N MET A 220 6.23 -3.94 23.27
CA MET A 220 6.56 -5.07 22.42
C MET A 220 7.92 -4.89 21.72
N GLU A 221 8.72 -5.95 21.71
CA GLU A 221 9.99 -6.02 21.00
C GLU A 221 10.16 -7.42 20.40
N ASP A 222 10.54 -7.50 19.12
CA ASP A 222 10.75 -8.75 18.37
C ASP A 222 9.66 -9.82 18.55
N GLY A 223 8.40 -9.39 18.52
CA GLY A 223 7.25 -10.27 18.64
C GLY A 223 6.92 -10.73 20.06
N LYS A 224 7.55 -10.18 21.10
CA LYS A 224 7.30 -10.51 22.54
C LYS A 224 6.86 -9.28 23.29
N ILE A 225 6.14 -9.50 24.39
CA ILE A 225 5.91 -8.47 25.42
C ILE A 225 7.15 -8.45 26.32
N THR A 226 7.83 -7.31 26.38
CA THR A 226 9.03 -7.12 27.18
C THR A 226 8.77 -6.39 28.48
N ALA A 227 7.74 -5.55 28.53
CA ALA A 227 7.30 -4.85 29.73
C ALA A 227 5.78 -4.63 29.70
N GLU A 228 5.14 -4.71 30.87
CA GLU A 228 3.72 -4.45 31.07
C GLU A 228 3.51 -3.80 32.44
N ASN A 229 3.11 -2.52 32.47
CA ASN A 229 2.89 -1.80 33.71
C ASN A 229 1.95 -0.60 33.51
N THR A 230 1.65 0.09 34.62
CA THR A 230 0.94 1.37 34.55
C THR A 230 1.85 2.47 33.99
N PRO A 231 1.30 3.58 33.41
CA PRO A 231 2.08 4.72 32.91
C PRO A 231 3.07 5.29 33.95
N TYR A 232 2.70 5.25 35.21
CA TYR A 232 3.53 5.78 36.31
C TYR A 232 4.80 4.97 36.58
N LYS A 233 4.82 3.68 36.24
CA LYS A 233 5.94 2.76 36.59
C LYS A 233 6.72 2.26 35.39
N ILE A 234 6.11 2.20 34.22
CA ILE A 234 6.71 1.62 33.03
C ILE A 234 8.05 2.29 32.63
N GLY A 235 8.22 3.58 32.93
CA GLY A 235 9.47 4.29 32.61
C GLY A 235 10.70 3.75 33.36
N GLU A 236 10.53 3.15 34.51
CA GLU A 236 11.65 2.50 35.23
C GLU A 236 12.13 1.24 34.52
N GLU A 237 11.19 0.42 34.02
CA GLU A 237 11.51 -0.79 33.26
C GLU A 237 12.16 -0.46 31.91
N LEU A 238 11.88 0.73 31.36
CA LEU A 238 12.38 1.16 30.06
C LEU A 238 13.70 1.93 30.07
N LYS A 239 14.29 2.24 31.25
CA LYS A 239 15.54 3.04 31.34
C LYS A 239 16.68 2.55 30.44
N GLN A 240 16.83 1.23 30.27
CA GLN A 240 17.84 0.60 29.41
C GLN A 240 17.29 0.17 28.05
N ASN A 241 16.03 0.45 27.77
CA ASN A 241 15.36 0.07 26.53
C ASN A 241 15.33 1.25 25.55
N SER A 242 15.47 0.96 24.27
CA SER A 242 15.38 1.96 23.20
C SER A 242 14.06 2.71 23.17
N MET A 243 12.98 2.13 23.70
CA MET A 243 11.66 2.75 23.82
C MET A 243 11.58 3.85 24.90
N PHE A 244 12.61 4.01 25.75
CA PHE A 244 12.71 5.16 26.66
C PHE A 244 12.60 6.51 25.95
N ALA A 245 13.11 6.58 24.71
CA ALA A 245 13.01 7.77 23.87
C ALA A 245 11.58 8.13 23.47
N ALA A 246 10.65 7.17 23.48
CA ALA A 246 9.25 7.39 23.12
C ALA A 246 8.39 7.89 24.28
N LEU A 247 8.89 7.86 25.53
CA LEU A 247 8.17 8.32 26.71
C LEU A 247 7.82 9.83 26.62
N PRO A 248 6.70 10.25 27.21
CA PRO A 248 6.38 11.68 27.34
C PRO A 248 7.52 12.46 27.99
N THR A 249 7.71 13.71 27.57
CA THR A 249 8.80 14.58 28.08
C THR A 249 8.86 14.65 29.62
N PRO A 250 7.74 14.85 30.36
CA PRO A 250 7.80 14.89 31.82
C PRO A 250 8.31 13.58 32.45
N THR A 251 7.80 12.46 31.94
CA THR A 251 8.19 11.11 32.39
C THR A 251 9.67 10.85 32.10
N LYS A 252 10.13 11.21 30.88
CA LYS A 252 11.50 11.06 30.45
C LYS A 252 12.48 11.86 31.33
N ILE A 253 12.17 13.12 31.60
CA ILE A 253 12.98 13.99 32.46
C ILE A 253 13.07 13.39 33.88
N TYR A 254 11.89 12.97 34.43
CA TYR A 254 11.83 12.36 35.75
C TYR A 254 12.74 11.16 35.90
N TYR A 255 12.67 10.19 34.99
CA TYR A 255 13.47 8.99 35.06
C TYR A 255 14.95 9.17 34.66
N SER A 256 15.30 10.22 33.94
CA SER A 256 16.70 10.56 33.58
C SER A 256 17.50 11.08 34.77
N LEU A 257 16.83 11.66 35.75
CA LEU A 257 17.51 12.26 36.93
C LEU A 257 17.85 11.27 38.05
N GLY A 258 17.31 10.06 38.04
CA GLY A 258 17.73 8.92 38.89
C GLY A 258 17.25 8.97 40.35
N ASN A 259 17.33 10.08 41.06
CA ASN A 259 16.88 10.26 42.45
C ASN A 259 15.58 11.06 42.52
N ASN A 260 14.46 10.34 42.46
CA ASN A 260 13.17 10.99 42.35
C ASN A 260 12.33 10.86 43.60
N SER A 261 11.96 11.99 44.21
CA SER A 261 10.97 12.05 45.28
C SER A 261 9.59 12.33 44.71
N GLY A 262 8.61 11.46 45.00
CA GLY A 262 7.22 11.65 44.59
C GLY A 262 6.78 10.74 43.46
N ASN A 263 5.55 10.97 42.97
CA ASN A 263 4.98 10.24 41.84
C ASN A 263 5.55 10.74 40.51
N CYS A 264 5.79 9.84 39.57
CA CYS A 264 6.22 10.19 38.20
C CYS A 264 5.18 11.07 37.51
N PRO A 265 5.57 12.24 36.99
CA PRO A 265 4.66 13.09 36.21
C PRO A 265 4.43 12.47 34.83
N ILE A 266 3.17 12.36 34.44
CA ILE A 266 2.77 11.82 33.12
C ILE A 266 2.20 12.88 32.19
N THR A 267 1.76 14.01 32.73
CA THR A 267 1.26 15.17 31.94
C THR A 267 2.21 16.36 32.04
N ILE A 268 2.12 17.29 31.08
CA ILE A 268 2.89 18.56 31.13
C ILE A 268 2.58 19.34 32.41
N ARG A 269 1.30 19.38 32.81
CA ARG A 269 0.85 20.05 34.05
C ARG A 269 1.48 19.44 35.32
N ASP A 270 1.53 18.11 35.39
CA ASP A 270 2.15 17.42 36.53
C ASP A 270 3.66 17.63 36.52
N GLY A 271 4.26 17.62 35.33
CA GLY A 271 5.67 17.93 35.14
C GLY A 271 6.02 19.34 35.61
N HIS A 272 5.21 20.33 35.26
CA HIS A 272 5.39 21.72 35.69
C HIS A 272 5.33 21.83 37.24
N LYS A 273 4.29 21.26 37.88
CA LYS A 273 4.17 21.23 39.36
C LYS A 273 5.30 20.47 40.04
N TRP A 274 5.83 19.45 39.39
CA TRP A 274 6.97 18.69 39.90
C TRP A 274 8.25 19.53 39.77
N LEU A 275 8.44 20.23 38.65
CA LEU A 275 9.58 21.08 38.37
C LEU A 275 9.67 22.28 39.33
N GLU A 276 8.53 22.90 39.71
CA GLU A 276 8.45 23.98 40.72
C GLU A 276 9.07 23.62 42.06
N LYS A 277 9.12 22.33 42.41
CA LYS A 277 9.65 21.82 43.67
C LYS A 277 11.13 21.44 43.62
N GLN A 278 11.73 21.49 42.44
CA GLN A 278 13.13 21.11 42.25
C GLN A 278 14.06 22.29 42.46
N GLN A 279 15.31 22.01 42.85
CA GLN A 279 16.36 23.00 42.92
C GLN A 279 17.00 23.17 41.55
N ILE A 280 16.97 24.36 40.99
CA ILE A 280 17.54 24.68 39.70
C ILE A 280 18.97 25.18 39.90
N ASN A 281 19.89 24.74 39.07
CA ASN A 281 21.28 25.23 39.12
C ASN A 281 21.33 26.65 38.52
N GLU A 282 21.60 27.66 39.37
CA GLU A 282 21.63 29.07 39.00
C GLU A 282 22.73 29.42 37.99
N HIS A 283 23.72 28.57 37.81
CA HIS A 283 24.85 28.78 36.88
C HIS A 283 24.70 28.01 35.55
N PHE A 284 23.51 27.50 35.22
CA PHE A 284 23.28 26.81 33.97
C PHE A 284 23.19 27.82 32.82
N GLU A 285 24.14 27.74 31.87
CA GLU A 285 24.12 28.50 30.65
C GLU A 285 23.71 27.62 29.47
N PHE A 286 22.80 28.06 28.63
CA PHE A 286 22.43 27.38 27.41
C PHE A 286 23.55 27.47 26.38
N LYS A 287 23.77 26.37 25.63
CA LYS A 287 24.67 26.41 24.48
C LYS A 287 24.21 27.49 23.50
N SER A 288 25.11 28.43 23.13
CA SER A 288 24.81 29.47 22.15
C SER A 288 24.47 28.86 20.80
N GLU A 289 23.39 29.31 20.21
CA GLU A 289 23.03 28.95 18.83
C GLU A 289 24.08 29.50 17.85
N LYS A 290 24.34 28.72 16.81
CA LYS A 290 25.18 29.18 15.71
C LYS A 290 24.44 30.30 14.97
N ASN A 291 25.06 31.44 14.83
CA ASN A 291 24.55 32.52 13.99
C ASN A 291 24.42 31.99 12.54
N ARG A 292 23.32 32.36 11.88
CA ARG A 292 23.11 32.04 10.47
C ARG A 292 24.31 32.48 9.64
N ILE A 293 24.95 31.55 8.98
CA ILE A 293 26.09 31.85 8.09
C ILE A 293 25.50 32.49 6.82
N ASN A 294 25.89 33.73 6.51
CA ASN A 294 25.49 34.47 5.30
C ASN A 294 26.21 33.87 4.06
N THR A 295 25.82 32.69 3.64
CA THR A 295 26.23 32.07 2.38
C THR A 295 25.24 32.48 1.27
N GLU A 296 25.56 32.23 0.00
CA GLU A 296 24.61 32.45 -1.07
C GLU A 296 23.42 31.50 -0.96
N PRO A 297 22.17 31.92 -1.25
CA PRO A 297 21.02 31.07 -1.18
C PRO A 297 21.03 30.02 -2.31
N ILE A 298 20.89 28.75 -1.98
CA ILE A 298 20.72 27.66 -2.93
C ILE A 298 19.30 27.63 -3.51
N LEU A 299 18.33 28.11 -2.73
CA LEU A 299 16.91 28.21 -3.08
C LEU A 299 16.36 29.57 -2.61
N GLU A 300 15.71 30.30 -3.50
CA GLU A 300 15.00 31.54 -3.18
C GLU A 300 13.63 31.59 -3.84
N LEU A 301 12.58 31.84 -3.05
CA LEU A 301 11.22 32.12 -3.53
C LEU A 301 10.95 33.61 -3.33
N LYS A 302 10.35 34.28 -4.35
CA LYS A 302 9.98 35.70 -4.33
C LYS A 302 8.54 35.89 -4.77
N ASP A 303 7.68 36.31 -3.85
CA ASP A 303 6.27 36.68 -4.06
C ASP A 303 5.52 35.61 -4.88
N VAL A 304 5.66 34.35 -4.47
CA VAL A 304 5.09 33.19 -5.19
C VAL A 304 3.63 33.00 -4.86
N TRP A 305 2.79 33.04 -5.91
CA TRP A 305 1.35 32.78 -5.83
C TRP A 305 0.96 31.58 -6.66
N PHE A 306 0.13 30.71 -6.08
CA PHE A 306 -0.32 29.50 -6.75
C PHE A 306 -1.73 29.08 -6.33
N ARG A 307 -2.50 28.59 -7.33
CA ARG A 307 -3.80 27.91 -7.20
C ARG A 307 -3.87 26.78 -8.21
N TYR A 308 -4.65 25.75 -7.91
CA TYR A 308 -4.77 24.60 -8.82
C TYR A 308 -5.66 24.91 -10.04
N GLU A 309 -6.75 25.63 -9.85
CA GLU A 309 -7.68 26.02 -10.91
C GLU A 309 -7.88 27.54 -10.94
N LYS A 310 -8.26 28.09 -12.11
CA LYS A 310 -8.44 29.56 -12.28
C LYS A 310 -9.42 30.19 -11.30
N ASN A 311 -10.46 29.44 -10.89
CA ASN A 311 -11.52 29.91 -10.04
C ASN A 311 -11.46 29.40 -8.60
N SER A 312 -10.39 28.67 -8.23
CA SER A 312 -10.14 28.22 -6.86
C SER A 312 -9.41 29.29 -6.06
N ASP A 313 -9.51 29.21 -4.74
CA ASP A 313 -8.76 30.05 -3.81
C ASP A 313 -7.25 29.87 -3.96
N ASP A 314 -6.50 30.94 -3.68
CA ASP A 314 -5.06 30.89 -3.68
C ASP A 314 -4.54 30.08 -2.49
N ILE A 315 -3.73 29.07 -2.78
CA ILE A 315 -3.10 28.22 -1.77
C ILE A 315 -1.75 28.80 -1.32
N LEU A 316 -0.97 29.37 -2.26
CA LEU A 316 0.20 30.15 -1.92
C LEU A 316 -0.11 31.63 -2.19
N LYS A 317 0.14 32.47 -1.18
CA LYS A 317 -0.26 33.88 -1.16
C LYS A 317 0.94 34.82 -0.92
N GLY A 318 1.81 34.93 -1.93
CA GLY A 318 3.01 35.74 -1.83
C GLY A 318 4.14 35.09 -1.03
N LEU A 319 4.29 33.78 -1.16
CA LEU A 319 5.31 33.00 -0.45
C LEU A 319 6.72 33.49 -0.81
N SER A 320 7.51 33.90 0.19
CA SER A 320 8.87 34.38 0.05
C SER A 320 9.74 33.85 1.19
N PHE A 321 10.84 33.18 0.87
CA PHE A 321 11.88 32.75 1.80
C PHE A 321 13.15 32.32 1.08
N LYS A 322 14.25 32.12 1.83
CA LYS A 322 15.55 31.73 1.31
C LYS A 322 16.11 30.56 2.12
N VAL A 323 16.69 29.61 1.44
CA VAL A 323 17.47 28.52 2.05
C VAL A 323 18.91 28.64 1.60
N HIS A 324 19.83 28.65 2.56
CA HIS A 324 21.27 28.81 2.28
C HIS A 324 21.96 27.44 2.15
N GLU A 325 23.13 27.43 1.52
CA GLU A 325 23.92 26.19 1.40
C GLU A 325 24.30 25.63 2.78
N ASN A 326 24.23 24.31 2.91
CA ASN A 326 24.53 23.56 4.15
C ASN A 326 23.60 23.89 5.34
N GLU A 327 22.44 24.45 5.09
CA GLU A 327 21.43 24.77 6.08
C GLU A 327 20.40 23.62 6.22
N PHE A 328 20.01 23.29 7.44
CA PHE A 328 18.84 22.48 7.71
C PHE A 328 17.66 23.40 8.03
N TYR A 329 16.84 23.67 7.02
CA TYR A 329 15.69 24.54 7.08
C TYR A 329 14.41 23.76 7.28
N ALA A 330 13.69 24.00 8.37
CA ALA A 330 12.44 23.31 8.69
C ALA A 330 11.24 24.26 8.56
N ILE A 331 10.24 23.85 7.77
CA ILE A 331 8.96 24.54 7.64
C ILE A 331 7.94 23.80 8.50
N VAL A 332 7.38 24.46 9.50
CA VAL A 332 6.37 23.94 10.42
C VAL A 332 5.02 24.61 10.20
N GLY A 333 3.92 23.90 10.49
CA GLY A 333 2.56 24.43 10.34
C GLY A 333 1.51 23.32 10.31
N GLY A 334 0.22 23.67 10.46
CA GLY A 334 -0.91 22.72 10.45
C GLY A 334 -1.09 22.02 9.10
N ASN A 335 -1.96 21.01 9.07
CA ASN A 335 -2.32 20.33 7.83
C ASN A 335 -3.20 21.23 6.93
N GLY A 336 -3.10 21.07 5.62
CA GLY A 336 -3.92 21.79 4.64
C GLY A 336 -3.52 23.25 4.37
N VAL A 337 -2.52 23.80 5.06
CA VAL A 337 -2.11 25.22 4.88
C VAL A 337 -1.33 25.50 3.59
N GLY A 338 -0.96 24.46 2.81
CA GLY A 338 -0.27 24.61 1.52
C GLY A 338 1.21 24.21 1.51
N LYS A 339 1.74 23.56 2.56
CA LYS A 339 3.16 23.15 2.66
C LYS A 339 3.61 22.23 1.52
N SER A 340 2.90 21.13 1.27
CA SER A 340 3.22 20.20 0.16
C SER A 340 3.02 20.85 -1.21
N THR A 341 2.11 21.81 -1.32
CA THR A 341 1.95 22.63 -2.54
C THR A 341 3.19 23.50 -2.76
N ALA A 342 3.74 24.12 -1.71
CA ALA A 342 5.01 24.86 -1.82
C ALA A 342 6.15 23.95 -2.30
N LEU A 343 6.27 22.72 -1.77
CA LEU A 343 7.26 21.75 -2.24
C LEU A 343 7.04 21.35 -3.71
N SER A 344 5.79 21.22 -4.17
CA SER A 344 5.48 20.91 -5.57
C SER A 344 5.90 22.03 -6.52
N VAL A 345 5.84 23.29 -6.08
CA VAL A 345 6.32 24.45 -6.84
C VAL A 345 7.85 24.50 -6.83
N ILE A 346 8.49 24.23 -5.70
CA ILE A 346 9.97 24.14 -5.58
C ILE A 346 10.53 23.04 -6.48
N SER A 347 9.88 21.88 -6.52
CA SER A 347 10.26 20.74 -7.38
C SER A 347 9.94 20.94 -8.86
N LYS A 348 9.38 22.10 -9.24
CA LYS A 348 8.96 22.44 -10.62
C LYS A 348 7.88 21.51 -11.20
N ILE A 349 7.17 20.75 -10.35
CA ILE A 349 5.99 19.97 -10.74
C ILE A 349 4.86 20.93 -11.12
N ASN A 350 4.61 21.92 -10.26
CA ASN A 350 3.64 22.97 -10.50
C ASN A 350 4.35 24.29 -10.79
N LYS A 351 3.75 25.11 -11.67
CA LYS A 351 4.28 26.44 -12.00
C LYS A 351 3.42 27.52 -11.30
N PRO A 352 4.03 28.48 -10.57
CA PRO A 352 3.30 29.59 -10.01
C PRO A 352 2.79 30.50 -11.12
N TYR A 353 1.62 31.09 -10.94
CA TYR A 353 1.10 32.05 -11.91
C TYR A 353 1.68 33.48 -11.69
N ARG A 354 2.24 33.74 -10.50
CA ARG A 354 2.93 34.97 -10.14
C ARG A 354 4.12 34.65 -9.23
N GLY A 355 5.16 35.48 -9.28
CA GLY A 355 6.39 35.33 -8.51
C GLY A 355 7.44 34.49 -9.23
N LYS A 356 8.56 34.22 -8.55
CA LYS A 356 9.68 33.49 -9.11
C LYS A 356 10.29 32.52 -8.09
N VAL A 357 10.74 31.37 -8.57
CA VAL A 357 11.52 30.38 -7.82
C VAL A 357 12.89 30.29 -8.45
N PHE A 358 13.92 30.60 -7.69
CA PHE A 358 15.32 30.51 -8.10
C PHE A 358 15.96 29.32 -7.40
N ILE A 359 16.58 28.45 -8.17
CA ILE A 359 17.45 27.35 -7.73
C ILE A 359 18.68 27.43 -8.59
N ASN A 360 19.87 27.35 -8.03
CA ASN A 360 21.10 27.37 -8.77
C ASN A 360 21.11 26.29 -9.84
N ASP A 361 21.50 26.59 -11.09
CA ASP A 361 21.36 25.72 -12.25
C ASP A 361 22.09 24.37 -12.11
N ASP A 362 23.18 24.31 -11.36
CA ASP A 362 23.97 23.09 -11.11
C ASP A 362 23.47 22.25 -9.93
N THR A 363 22.41 22.71 -9.22
CA THR A 363 21.90 22.04 -8.01
C THR A 363 21.09 20.80 -8.35
N LYS A 364 21.52 19.65 -7.85
CA LYS A 364 20.73 18.43 -7.88
C LYS A 364 19.71 18.40 -6.76
N VAL A 365 18.44 18.42 -7.11
CA VAL A 365 17.34 18.36 -6.15
C VAL A 365 16.77 16.96 -6.09
N ALA A 366 16.64 16.38 -4.90
CA ALA A 366 15.84 15.17 -4.66
C ALA A 366 14.68 15.52 -3.74
N VAL A 367 13.49 15.01 -4.09
CA VAL A 367 12.26 15.27 -3.35
C VAL A 367 11.67 13.96 -2.87
N MET A 368 11.49 13.82 -1.58
CA MET A 368 10.79 12.72 -0.94
C MET A 368 9.36 13.17 -0.63
N PRO A 369 8.35 12.64 -1.33
CA PRO A 369 6.95 13.01 -1.12
C PRO A 369 6.39 12.40 0.16
N GLN A 370 5.30 12.96 0.68
CA GLN A 370 4.60 12.48 1.86
C GLN A 370 4.15 11.01 1.74
N ASN A 371 3.71 10.58 0.55
CA ASN A 371 3.41 9.17 0.27
C ASN A 371 4.59 8.50 -0.43
N PRO A 372 5.39 7.67 0.27
CA PRO A 372 6.56 7.00 -0.30
C PRO A 372 6.22 6.01 -1.41
N GLN A 373 4.99 5.48 -1.44
CA GLN A 373 4.56 4.51 -2.46
C GLN A 373 4.63 5.08 -3.88
N SER A 374 4.48 6.39 -4.03
CA SER A 374 4.59 7.06 -5.34
C SER A 374 5.97 6.95 -5.98
N LEU A 375 7.00 6.63 -5.19
CA LEU A 375 8.38 6.45 -5.65
C LEU A 375 8.69 5.02 -6.09
N PHE A 376 7.83 4.04 -5.75
CA PHE A 376 8.13 2.63 -5.95
C PHE A 376 7.59 2.09 -7.27
N LEU A 377 8.51 1.60 -8.11
CA LEU A 377 8.23 1.11 -9.46
C LEU A 377 8.66 -0.35 -9.67
N LYS A 378 9.48 -0.90 -8.76
CA LYS A 378 10.07 -2.24 -8.90
C LYS A 378 9.39 -3.26 -7.98
N LYS A 379 9.78 -4.53 -8.15
CA LYS A 379 9.16 -5.67 -7.49
C LYS A 379 9.77 -5.98 -6.11
N SER A 380 11.00 -5.57 -5.87
CA SER A 380 11.67 -5.73 -4.58
C SER A 380 12.38 -4.44 -4.16
N VAL A 381 12.62 -4.31 -2.87
CA VAL A 381 13.41 -3.20 -2.30
C VAL A 381 14.79 -3.14 -2.96
N LEU A 382 15.44 -4.28 -3.12
CA LEU A 382 16.76 -4.34 -3.75
C LEU A 382 16.75 -3.79 -5.18
N GLU A 383 15.73 -4.16 -5.98
CA GLU A 383 15.58 -3.64 -7.35
C GLU A 383 15.31 -2.12 -7.36
N GLU A 384 14.57 -1.59 -6.38
CA GLU A 384 14.34 -0.13 -6.23
C GLU A 384 15.65 0.62 -5.99
N LEU A 385 16.52 0.07 -5.13
CA LEU A 385 17.82 0.67 -4.84
C LEU A 385 18.75 0.62 -6.06
N TYR A 386 18.78 -0.49 -6.79
CA TYR A 386 19.54 -0.59 -8.04
C TYR A 386 19.05 0.36 -9.13
N ASP A 387 17.74 0.62 -9.19
CA ASP A 387 17.15 1.58 -10.12
C ASP A 387 17.55 3.03 -9.81
N ALA A 388 17.77 3.35 -8.55
CA ALA A 388 18.23 4.69 -8.14
C ALA A 388 19.64 5.03 -8.63
N VAL A 389 20.50 4.02 -8.84
CA VAL A 389 21.91 4.17 -9.23
C VAL A 389 22.22 3.63 -10.63
N PHE A 390 21.25 3.63 -11.54
CA PHE A 390 21.44 3.05 -12.88
C PHE A 390 22.55 3.75 -13.69
N ASP A 391 22.85 5.01 -13.38
CA ASP A 391 23.86 5.84 -14.08
C ASP A 391 25.30 5.64 -13.52
N VAL A 392 25.50 4.86 -12.44
CA VAL A 392 26.79 4.64 -11.77
C VAL A 392 27.50 3.38 -12.31
N GLU A 393 28.83 3.33 -12.32
CA GLU A 393 29.61 2.15 -12.72
C GLU A 393 29.34 0.92 -11.82
N LYS A 394 29.32 -0.27 -12.40
CA LYS A 394 28.85 -1.49 -11.74
C LYS A 394 29.54 -1.82 -10.40
N GLU A 395 30.86 -1.60 -10.31
CA GLU A 395 31.61 -1.90 -9.08
C GLU A 395 31.29 -0.93 -7.93
N LYS A 396 31.13 0.35 -8.27
CA LYS A 396 30.77 1.40 -7.29
C LYS A 396 29.32 1.27 -6.80
N ARG A 397 28.39 0.81 -7.69
CA ARG A 397 26.99 0.61 -7.34
C ARG A 397 26.79 -0.29 -6.15
N LYS A 398 27.51 -1.41 -6.11
CA LYS A 398 27.33 -2.41 -5.07
C LYS A 398 27.67 -1.85 -3.69
N ASN A 399 28.80 -1.17 -3.59
CA ASN A 399 29.26 -0.57 -2.34
C ASN A 399 28.35 0.56 -1.85
N GLU A 400 27.85 1.39 -2.77
CA GLU A 400 26.91 2.47 -2.43
C GLU A 400 25.56 1.93 -1.95
N ILE A 401 25.06 0.88 -2.58
CA ILE A 401 23.82 0.23 -2.18
C ILE A 401 23.98 -0.47 -0.83
N GLU A 402 25.06 -1.23 -0.63
CA GLU A 402 25.35 -1.90 0.65
C GLU A 402 25.48 -0.89 1.81
N TYR A 403 26.10 0.26 1.56
CA TYR A 403 26.19 1.32 2.54
C TYR A 403 24.80 1.86 2.93
N VAL A 404 23.98 2.20 1.95
CA VAL A 404 22.65 2.78 2.20
C VAL A 404 21.71 1.74 2.81
N ILE A 405 21.84 0.45 2.47
CA ILE A 405 21.12 -0.65 3.11
C ILE A 405 21.37 -0.64 4.62
N LYS A 406 22.62 -0.62 5.04
CA LYS A 406 23.00 -0.58 6.46
C LYS A 406 22.54 0.71 7.14
N LEU A 407 22.74 1.86 6.47
CA LEU A 407 22.36 3.17 6.98
C LEU A 407 20.87 3.26 7.29
N CYS A 408 20.02 2.72 6.40
CA CYS A 408 18.57 2.74 6.53
C CYS A 408 17.98 1.46 7.14
N GLU A 409 18.82 0.52 7.60
CA GLU A 409 18.41 -0.77 8.21
C GLU A 409 17.44 -1.57 7.31
N LEU A 410 17.86 -1.82 6.09
CA LEU A 410 17.03 -2.49 5.09
C LEU A 410 17.41 -3.97 4.86
N ASP A 411 18.38 -4.51 5.60
CA ASP A 411 18.95 -5.84 5.37
C ASP A 411 17.90 -6.95 5.27
N ASN A 412 16.91 -6.93 6.15
CA ASN A 412 15.85 -7.94 6.22
C ASN A 412 14.68 -7.68 5.26
N LEU A 413 14.72 -6.59 4.49
CA LEU A 413 13.61 -6.13 3.66
C LEU A 413 13.89 -6.23 2.16
N LEU A 414 15.11 -6.61 1.76
CA LEU A 414 15.60 -6.51 0.38
C LEU A 414 14.75 -7.28 -0.64
N GLU A 415 14.31 -8.47 -0.28
CA GLU A 415 13.50 -9.35 -1.13
C GLU A 415 12.00 -9.00 -1.09
N ASN A 416 11.58 -8.17 -0.12
CA ASN A 416 10.18 -7.83 0.04
C ASN A 416 9.71 -6.86 -1.04
N HIS A 417 8.44 -6.98 -1.39
CA HIS A 417 7.82 -6.01 -2.29
C HIS A 417 7.56 -4.69 -1.52
N PRO A 418 7.94 -3.51 -2.06
CA PRO A 418 7.81 -2.24 -1.35
C PRO A 418 6.40 -1.92 -0.82
N TYR A 419 5.35 -2.36 -1.52
CA TYR A 419 3.96 -2.18 -1.08
C TYR A 419 3.51 -3.12 0.05
N ASP A 420 4.31 -4.12 0.41
CA ASP A 420 4.00 -5.04 1.51
C ASP A 420 4.70 -4.64 2.82
N LEU A 421 5.52 -3.59 2.77
CA LEU A 421 6.21 -3.01 3.92
C LEU A 421 5.27 -2.14 4.76
N SER A 422 5.57 -2.02 6.06
CA SER A 422 4.93 -1.03 6.94
C SER A 422 5.22 0.41 6.50
N GLY A 423 4.44 1.38 6.96
CA GLY A 423 4.62 2.79 6.61
C GLY A 423 6.03 3.31 6.92
N GLY A 424 6.56 2.99 8.10
CA GLY A 424 7.91 3.38 8.49
C GLY A 424 9.02 2.71 7.65
N GLU A 425 8.84 1.43 7.30
CA GLU A 425 9.77 0.73 6.40
C GLU A 425 9.74 1.32 4.99
N GLN A 426 8.56 1.71 4.49
CA GLN A 426 8.44 2.40 3.21
C GLN A 426 9.15 3.76 3.22
N GLN A 427 9.06 4.53 4.32
CA GLN A 427 9.79 5.78 4.50
C GLN A 427 11.30 5.56 4.46
N ARG A 428 11.81 4.50 5.11
CA ARG A 428 13.24 4.14 5.10
C ARG A 428 13.73 3.81 3.70
N VAL A 429 12.95 3.04 2.93
CA VAL A 429 13.28 2.69 1.52
C VAL A 429 13.27 3.94 0.63
N ALA A 430 12.27 4.83 0.81
CA ALA A 430 12.19 6.08 0.07
C ALA A 430 13.40 6.99 0.35
N LEU A 431 13.77 7.14 1.62
CA LEU A 431 14.97 7.90 2.03
C LEU A 431 16.22 7.30 1.38
N ALA A 432 16.41 5.99 1.47
CA ALA A 432 17.53 5.27 0.86
C ALA A 432 17.64 5.55 -0.65
N LYS A 433 16.50 5.52 -1.34
CA LYS A 433 16.40 5.82 -2.77
C LYS A 433 16.79 7.27 -3.09
N MET A 434 16.41 8.22 -2.23
CA MET A 434 16.80 9.63 -2.40
C MET A 434 18.28 9.85 -2.14
N LEU A 435 18.85 9.24 -1.11
CA LEU A 435 20.27 9.36 -0.77
C LEU A 435 21.18 8.82 -1.88
N LEU A 436 20.81 7.72 -2.52
CA LEU A 436 21.54 7.15 -3.66
C LEU A 436 21.61 8.11 -4.86
N ARG A 437 20.73 9.11 -4.97
CA ARG A 437 20.78 10.15 -6.00
C ARG A 437 21.84 11.21 -5.73
N LYS A 438 22.39 11.27 -4.51
CA LYS A 438 23.42 12.26 -4.08
C LYS A 438 22.99 13.70 -4.40
N PRO A 439 21.88 14.19 -3.83
CA PRO A 439 21.40 15.55 -4.08
C PRO A 439 22.26 16.59 -3.37
N ASP A 440 22.32 17.81 -3.92
CA ASP A 440 22.86 18.99 -3.23
C ASP A 440 21.78 19.60 -2.31
N LEU A 441 20.50 19.53 -2.74
CA LEU A 441 19.32 19.95 -1.99
C LEU A 441 18.37 18.75 -1.82
N LEU A 442 18.19 18.30 -0.58
CA LEU A 442 17.25 17.24 -0.19
C LEU A 442 15.98 17.88 0.37
N VAL A 443 14.87 17.68 -0.31
CA VAL A 443 13.55 18.18 0.07
C VAL A 443 12.73 17.04 0.63
N LEU A 444 12.23 17.17 1.85
CA LEU A 444 11.54 16.13 2.60
C LEU A 444 10.14 16.60 3.00
N ASP A 445 9.11 15.87 2.59
CA ASP A 445 7.72 16.12 2.97
C ASP A 445 7.28 15.11 4.03
N GLU A 446 7.13 15.57 5.27
CA GLU A 446 6.73 14.78 6.46
C GLU A 446 7.56 13.48 6.66
N PRO A 447 8.91 13.53 6.64
CA PRO A 447 9.74 12.32 6.68
C PRO A 447 9.71 11.58 8.03
N THR A 448 9.27 12.23 9.11
CA THR A 448 9.16 11.63 10.46
C THR A 448 7.84 10.90 10.69
N LYS A 449 6.91 11.01 9.74
CA LYS A 449 5.57 10.43 9.85
C LYS A 449 5.62 8.90 9.85
N GLY A 450 4.99 8.27 10.86
CA GLY A 450 4.96 6.81 10.98
C GLY A 450 6.30 6.16 11.37
N LEU A 451 7.32 6.97 11.73
CA LEU A 451 8.58 6.48 12.28
C LEU A 451 8.50 6.35 13.80
N ASP A 452 9.08 5.29 14.33
CA ASP A 452 9.28 5.16 15.77
C ASP A 452 10.37 6.11 16.28
N ALA A 453 10.40 6.35 17.60
CA ALA A 453 11.32 7.29 18.21
C ALA A 453 12.79 6.93 17.99
N CYS A 454 13.12 5.63 17.91
CA CYS A 454 14.46 5.15 17.62
C CYS A 454 14.95 5.56 16.25
N PHE A 455 14.10 5.29 15.23
CA PHE A 455 14.47 5.64 13.86
C PHE A 455 14.41 7.15 13.61
N LYS A 456 13.57 7.91 14.30
CA LYS A 456 13.59 9.38 14.25
C LYS A 456 14.96 9.94 14.65
N ARG A 457 15.55 9.44 15.77
CA ARG A 457 16.91 9.81 16.19
C ARG A 457 17.94 9.45 15.13
N LYS A 458 17.85 8.26 14.55
CA LYS A 458 18.75 7.82 13.50
C LYS A 458 18.61 8.67 12.23
N LEU A 459 17.39 9.01 11.82
CA LEU A 459 17.12 9.94 10.71
C LEU A 459 17.82 11.27 10.96
N ALA A 460 17.71 11.83 12.17
CA ALA A 460 18.38 13.06 12.54
C ALA A 460 19.91 12.97 12.42
N THR A 461 20.50 11.87 12.91
CA THR A 461 21.95 11.60 12.78
C THR A 461 22.36 11.53 11.29
N ILE A 462 21.59 10.83 10.46
CA ILE A 462 21.80 10.77 9.01
C ILE A 462 21.76 12.16 8.39
N LEU A 463 20.69 12.93 8.64
CA LEU A 463 20.52 14.28 8.07
C LEU A 463 21.62 15.25 8.52
N LYS A 464 22.02 15.23 9.81
CA LYS A 464 23.12 16.03 10.33
C LYS A 464 24.48 15.64 9.74
N SER A 465 24.74 14.35 9.56
CA SER A 465 25.96 13.88 8.89
C SER A 465 26.00 14.32 7.41
N LEU A 466 24.89 14.24 6.70
CA LEU A 466 24.77 14.70 5.31
C LEU A 466 24.98 16.22 5.22
N GLN A 467 24.40 16.98 6.15
CA GLN A 467 24.60 18.42 6.23
C GLN A 467 26.08 18.80 6.46
N LYS A 468 26.76 18.14 7.39
CA LYS A 468 28.20 18.33 7.60
C LYS A 468 29.03 18.07 6.33
N ASN A 469 28.57 17.17 5.47
CA ASN A 469 29.21 16.83 4.19
C ASN A 469 28.79 17.75 3.02
N GLY A 470 28.08 18.85 3.30
CA GLY A 470 27.75 19.86 2.31
C GLY A 470 26.37 19.75 1.67
N MET A 471 25.48 18.89 2.20
CA MET A 471 24.11 18.78 1.71
C MET A 471 23.20 19.79 2.41
N THR A 472 22.33 20.45 1.64
CA THR A 472 21.27 21.32 2.17
C THR A 472 20.00 20.51 2.36
N VAL A 473 19.30 20.68 3.49
CA VAL A 473 18.07 19.99 3.81
C VAL A 473 16.92 21.00 3.96
N LEU A 474 15.86 20.81 3.17
CA LEU A 474 14.58 21.51 3.34
C LEU A 474 13.54 20.49 3.78
N MET A 475 13.04 20.62 4.98
CA MET A 475 12.08 19.70 5.57
C MET A 475 10.76 20.41 5.87
N VAL A 476 9.66 19.82 5.44
CA VAL A 476 8.32 20.20 5.86
C VAL A 476 7.82 19.17 6.85
N THR A 477 7.39 19.60 8.04
CA THR A 477 6.88 18.67 9.06
C THR A 477 6.00 19.37 10.10
N HIS A 478 5.23 18.58 10.83
CA HIS A 478 4.53 18.98 12.04
C HIS A 478 5.22 18.50 13.33
N ASP A 479 6.35 17.79 13.22
CA ASP A 479 7.13 17.27 14.35
C ASP A 479 8.00 18.39 14.97
N ILE A 480 7.38 19.12 15.91
CA ILE A 480 7.97 20.29 16.57
C ILE A 480 9.22 19.90 17.35
N GLU A 481 9.18 18.78 18.08
CA GLU A 481 10.31 18.31 18.91
C GLU A 481 11.53 18.00 18.04
N PHE A 482 11.31 17.35 16.88
CA PHE A 482 12.37 17.07 15.92
C PHE A 482 12.99 18.35 15.35
N CYS A 483 12.16 19.34 14.98
CA CYS A 483 12.67 20.61 14.45
C CYS A 483 13.44 21.40 15.52
N ALA A 484 12.97 21.44 16.76
CA ALA A 484 13.60 22.13 17.87
C ALA A 484 15.00 21.58 18.18
N GLU A 485 15.18 20.27 18.04
CA GLU A 485 16.45 19.61 18.38
C GLU A 485 17.43 19.62 17.19
N TYR A 486 16.97 19.56 15.94
CA TYR A 486 17.86 19.26 14.80
C TYR A 486 17.89 20.30 13.69
N ALA A 487 16.91 21.18 13.54
CA ALA A 487 16.96 22.23 12.52
C ALA A 487 17.97 23.33 12.87
N ASP A 488 18.42 24.08 11.84
CA ASP A 488 19.22 25.32 12.05
C ASP A 488 18.31 26.54 11.98
N ILE A 489 17.26 26.49 11.15
CA ILE A 489 16.22 27.51 11.04
C ILE A 489 14.85 26.83 11.03
N CYS A 490 13.92 27.40 11.81
CA CYS A 490 12.51 27.04 11.80
C CYS A 490 11.67 28.19 11.24
N ALA A 491 10.72 27.85 10.37
CA ALA A 491 9.83 28.81 9.74
C ALA A 491 8.37 28.39 9.92
N MET A 492 7.51 29.30 10.36
CA MET A 492 6.07 29.09 10.53
C MET A 492 5.34 29.36 9.23
N PHE A 493 4.71 28.32 8.68
CA PHE A 493 3.87 28.41 7.50
C PHE A 493 2.40 28.58 7.91
N PHE A 494 1.79 29.69 7.52
CA PHE A 494 0.40 29.99 7.81
C PHE A 494 -0.25 30.74 6.65
N ASP A 495 -1.48 30.38 6.28
CA ASP A 495 -2.27 31.00 5.20
C ASP A 495 -1.46 31.24 3.90
N GLY A 496 -0.76 30.20 3.43
CA GLY A 496 -0.03 30.22 2.16
C GLY A 496 1.29 30.99 2.15
N LYS A 497 1.80 31.44 3.30
CA LYS A 497 3.07 32.18 3.42
C LYS A 497 3.83 31.84 4.69
N ILE A 498 5.12 32.23 4.76
CA ILE A 498 5.91 32.20 5.99
C ILE A 498 5.64 33.49 6.79
N VAL A 499 5.22 33.31 8.05
CA VAL A 499 4.88 34.42 8.96
C VAL A 499 5.98 34.75 9.97
N SER A 500 6.82 33.76 10.31
CA SER A 500 7.99 33.98 11.18
C SER A 500 9.09 32.99 10.82
N GLU A 501 10.35 33.39 11.02
CA GLU A 501 11.55 32.62 10.73
C GLU A 501 12.61 32.98 11.75
N ALA A 502 13.14 31.97 12.47
CA ALA A 502 14.21 32.18 13.45
C ALA A 502 14.97 30.87 13.73
N PRO A 503 16.16 30.92 14.37
CA PRO A 503 16.79 29.72 14.94
C PRO A 503 15.86 29.03 15.96
N PRO A 504 15.93 27.68 16.13
CA PRO A 504 14.95 26.89 16.86
C PRO A 504 14.69 27.38 18.29
N ARG A 505 15.75 27.66 19.06
CA ARG A 505 15.60 28.10 20.46
C ARG A 505 14.80 29.40 20.55
N LYS A 506 15.16 30.41 19.74
CA LYS A 506 14.43 31.68 19.67
C LYS A 506 13.01 31.45 19.17
N PHE A 507 12.85 30.67 18.09
CA PHE A 507 11.54 30.40 17.50
C PHE A 507 10.57 29.75 18.50
N PHE A 508 10.98 28.70 19.21
CA PHE A 508 10.11 27.98 20.14
C PHE A 508 9.99 28.63 21.53
N ALA A 509 11.00 29.43 21.97
CA ALA A 509 10.91 30.17 23.24
C ALA A 509 9.90 31.30 23.16
N GLU A 510 9.82 32.01 22.03
CA GLU A 510 8.92 33.13 21.81
C GLU A 510 7.46 32.71 21.51
N ASN A 511 7.22 31.46 21.18
CA ASN A 511 5.88 30.93 20.89
C ASN A 511 5.29 30.23 22.12
N ASN A 512 4.02 30.54 22.44
CA ASN A 512 3.33 29.97 23.59
C ASN A 512 2.52 28.71 23.25
N PHE A 513 1.94 28.61 22.04
CA PHE A 513 1.05 27.54 21.64
C PHE A 513 1.73 26.54 20.70
N TYR A 514 2.52 27.04 19.76
CA TYR A 514 3.24 26.21 18.79
C TYR A 514 4.69 26.02 19.24
N THR A 515 4.87 25.30 20.35
CA THR A 515 6.15 25.10 21.02
C THR A 515 6.29 23.70 21.60
N THR A 516 7.48 23.34 22.05
CA THR A 516 7.83 22.01 22.59
C THR A 516 7.17 21.71 23.93
N SER A 517 7.04 20.42 24.24
CA SER A 517 6.54 19.95 25.55
C SER A 517 7.46 20.40 26.69
N ALA A 518 8.78 20.44 26.46
CA ALA A 518 9.76 20.92 27.44
C ALA A 518 9.56 22.40 27.75
N LYS A 519 9.35 23.25 26.72
CA LYS A 519 9.08 24.70 26.95
C LYS A 519 7.79 24.89 27.75
N ARG A 520 6.72 24.18 27.39
CA ARG A 520 5.45 24.26 28.16
C ARG A 520 5.59 23.80 29.59
N MET A 521 6.42 22.77 29.84
CA MET A 521 6.70 22.27 31.19
C MET A 521 7.53 23.24 32.02
N ALA A 522 8.51 23.93 31.40
CA ALA A 522 9.46 24.80 32.05
C ALA A 522 9.01 26.28 32.09
N ASP A 523 7.83 26.60 31.54
CA ASP A 523 7.38 28.00 31.39
C ASP A 523 7.27 28.72 32.74
N GLY A 524 7.90 29.92 32.82
CA GLY A 524 7.97 30.68 34.08
C GLY A 524 8.92 30.12 35.14
N ILE A 525 9.59 28.96 34.89
CA ILE A 525 10.53 28.34 35.86
C ILE A 525 11.95 28.40 35.31
N ILE A 526 12.16 27.93 34.06
CA ILE A 526 13.46 27.95 33.39
C ILE A 526 13.31 28.70 32.07
N GLU A 527 13.79 29.95 32.02
CA GLU A 527 13.70 30.77 30.81
C GLU A 527 14.48 30.13 29.66
N ASN A 528 13.91 30.20 28.46
CA ASN A 528 14.53 29.70 27.23
C ASN A 528 14.82 28.15 27.20
N ALA A 529 14.31 27.37 28.10
CA ALA A 529 14.37 25.90 28.01
C ALA A 529 13.42 25.43 26.90
N VAL A 530 13.95 24.78 25.87
CA VAL A 530 13.21 24.33 24.69
C VAL A 530 13.25 22.80 24.57
N LEU A 531 14.32 22.17 25.02
CA LEU A 531 14.53 20.72 24.94
C LEU A 531 14.43 20.07 26.32
N ASP A 532 14.08 18.79 26.36
CA ASP A 532 14.16 17.96 27.57
C ASP A 532 15.56 17.97 28.19
N LYS A 533 16.60 17.97 27.38
CA LYS A 533 18.02 18.07 27.77
C LYS A 533 18.34 19.37 28.52
N ASP A 534 17.68 20.45 28.17
CA ASP A 534 17.87 21.74 28.84
C ASP A 534 17.42 21.64 30.29
N ILE A 535 16.24 21.04 30.54
CA ILE A 535 15.69 20.85 31.87
C ILE A 535 16.52 19.86 32.68
N ILE A 536 16.93 18.73 32.07
CA ILE A 536 17.75 17.71 32.75
C ILE A 536 19.06 18.34 33.23
N ARG A 537 19.75 19.14 32.39
CA ARG A 537 21.00 19.80 32.74
C ARG A 537 20.82 20.91 33.78
N ALA A 538 19.74 21.68 33.67
CA ALA A 538 19.41 22.70 34.66
C ALA A 538 19.15 22.13 36.06
N LEU A 539 18.73 20.83 36.12
CA LEU A 539 18.56 20.08 37.37
C LEU A 539 19.81 19.28 37.79
N GLY A 540 20.95 19.49 37.08
CA GLY A 540 22.23 18.81 37.41
C GLY A 540 22.36 17.40 36.88
N GLY A 541 21.45 16.95 36.03
CA GLY A 541 21.54 15.64 35.38
C GLY A 541 22.42 15.64 34.11
N GLU A 542 22.91 14.47 33.75
CA GLU A 542 23.61 14.27 32.49
C GLU A 542 22.60 13.99 31.37
N ALA A 543 22.67 14.74 30.26
CA ALA A 543 21.88 14.50 29.07
C ALA A 543 22.81 14.22 27.89
N GLU A 544 22.59 13.08 27.25
CA GLU A 544 23.33 12.70 26.05
C GLU A 544 22.97 13.68 24.91
N ASP A 545 23.95 14.45 24.46
CA ASP A 545 23.89 15.04 23.12
C ASP A 545 23.97 13.90 22.10
N LEU A 546 23.48 14.14 20.88
CA LEU A 546 23.85 13.28 19.75
C LEU A 546 25.38 13.28 19.68
N THR A 547 25.99 12.37 20.42
CA THR A 547 27.42 12.22 20.37
C THR A 547 27.80 11.80 18.97
N GLU A 548 28.84 12.42 18.49
CA GLU A 548 29.62 12.09 17.32
C GLU A 548 30.19 10.65 17.37
N THR A 549 29.50 9.73 18.02
CA THR A 549 29.87 8.34 18.15
C THR A 549 29.27 7.59 16.98
N ASN A 550 29.98 7.64 15.87
CA ASN A 550 30.39 6.41 15.19
C ASN A 550 31.24 6.79 13.98
N ASP A 551 32.54 6.52 14.07
CA ASP A 551 33.46 6.53 12.93
C ASP A 551 32.98 5.69 11.73
N GLU A 552 31.96 4.88 11.90
CA GLU A 552 31.29 4.14 10.81
C GLU A 552 30.44 5.01 9.90
N LEU A 553 29.99 6.21 10.31
CA LEU A 553 29.27 7.19 9.47
C LEU A 553 30.21 8.11 8.68
N ASN A 554 31.53 8.01 8.89
CA ASN A 554 32.55 8.74 8.13
C ASN A 554 32.78 8.20 6.71
N TYR A 555 31.84 7.44 6.13
CA TYR A 555 31.90 7.15 4.71
C TYR A 555 31.64 8.44 3.94
N ILE A 556 32.76 9.07 3.55
CA ILE A 556 32.82 10.24 2.68
C ILE A 556 32.01 9.91 1.42
N LEU A 557 30.85 10.56 1.26
CA LEU A 557 30.30 10.72 -0.08
C LEU A 557 31.43 11.33 -0.91
N PRO A 558 31.91 10.67 -1.97
CA PRO A 558 33.11 11.13 -2.67
C PRO A 558 32.93 12.59 -3.08
N LYS A 559 33.86 13.43 -2.63
CA LYS A 559 33.94 14.86 -3.00
C LYS A 559 33.70 14.99 -4.50
N LYS A 560 32.91 15.99 -4.89
CA LYS A 560 32.63 16.39 -6.28
C LYS A 560 33.81 16.10 -7.22
N THR A 561 33.82 15.00 -7.90
CA THR A 561 34.55 14.89 -9.17
C THR A 561 33.58 15.38 -10.21
N VAL A 562 33.88 16.53 -10.80
CA VAL A 562 33.15 17.07 -11.95
C VAL A 562 33.21 16.02 -13.06
N ILE A 563 32.20 15.15 -13.10
CA ILE A 563 32.04 14.22 -14.22
C ILE A 563 31.34 15.06 -15.31
N LYS A 564 32.15 15.48 -16.29
CA LYS A 564 31.59 15.93 -17.59
C LYS A 564 30.49 14.94 -17.96
N GLN A 565 29.30 15.45 -18.20
CA GLN A 565 28.16 14.68 -18.68
C GLN A 565 28.57 13.79 -19.83
N GLY A 566 28.83 12.52 -19.59
CA GLY A 566 28.97 11.50 -20.59
C GLY A 566 27.60 11.35 -21.27
N LYS A 567 27.57 11.60 -22.58
CA LYS A 567 26.41 11.34 -23.44
C LYS A 567 25.81 9.99 -23.03
N LYS A 568 24.50 9.95 -22.75
CA LYS A 568 23.76 8.73 -22.52
C LYS A 568 24.06 7.72 -23.60
N GLU A 569 24.88 6.72 -23.32
CA GLU A 569 25.03 5.55 -24.20
C GLU A 569 23.78 4.68 -23.99
N TYR A 570 22.79 4.92 -24.82
CA TYR A 570 21.82 3.88 -25.11
C TYR A 570 22.61 2.70 -25.68
N LYS A 571 22.46 1.50 -25.02
CA LYS A 571 23.01 0.27 -25.63
C LYS A 571 22.53 0.22 -27.05
N LYS A 572 23.46 0.34 -28.00
CA LYS A 572 23.18 0.26 -29.43
C LYS A 572 22.36 -1.01 -29.67
N LEU A 573 21.15 -0.85 -30.20
CA LEU A 573 20.42 -1.98 -30.76
C LEU A 573 21.40 -2.69 -31.72
N ASN A 574 21.43 -4.02 -31.65
CA ASN A 574 22.29 -4.80 -32.54
C ASN A 574 21.89 -4.45 -33.97
N VAL A 575 22.81 -3.94 -34.76
CA VAL A 575 22.56 -3.46 -36.12
C VAL A 575 21.77 -4.51 -36.93
N HIS A 576 22.05 -5.79 -36.71
CA HIS A 576 21.33 -6.90 -37.30
C HIS A 576 19.83 -6.89 -36.97
N ASN A 577 19.45 -6.63 -35.73
CA ASN A 577 18.04 -6.57 -35.30
C ASN A 577 17.33 -5.34 -35.87
N VAL A 578 18.03 -4.23 -36.02
CA VAL A 578 17.49 -3.00 -36.63
C VAL A 578 17.24 -3.22 -38.12
N VAL A 579 18.20 -3.82 -38.81
CA VAL A 579 18.07 -4.15 -40.23
C VAL A 579 16.92 -5.15 -40.46
N LEU A 580 16.84 -6.18 -39.65
CA LEU A 580 15.73 -7.16 -39.71
C LEU A 580 14.37 -6.51 -39.44
N GLY A 581 14.29 -5.64 -38.47
CA GLY A 581 13.08 -4.88 -38.14
C GLY A 581 12.64 -3.99 -39.31
N ILE A 582 13.56 -3.28 -39.94
CA ILE A 582 13.29 -2.44 -41.13
C ILE A 582 12.81 -3.30 -42.31
N VAL A 583 13.47 -4.44 -42.57
CA VAL A 583 13.06 -5.38 -43.65
C VAL A 583 11.61 -5.84 -43.44
N PHE A 584 11.22 -6.20 -42.21
CA PHE A 584 9.83 -6.62 -41.93
C PHE A 584 8.82 -5.47 -42.03
N VAL A 585 9.20 -4.22 -41.71
CA VAL A 585 8.36 -3.03 -41.96
C VAL A 585 8.16 -2.82 -43.48
N ILE A 586 9.22 -2.98 -44.26
CA ILE A 586 9.15 -2.87 -45.73
C ILE A 586 8.23 -3.96 -46.28
N LEU A 587 8.37 -5.20 -45.84
CA LEU A 587 7.51 -6.32 -46.23
C LEU A 587 6.03 -6.10 -45.85
N PHE A 588 5.79 -5.48 -44.72
CA PHE A 588 4.44 -5.06 -44.31
C PHE A 588 3.86 -4.04 -45.31
N VAL A 589 4.61 -2.96 -45.58
CA VAL A 589 4.18 -1.93 -46.54
C VAL A 589 3.96 -2.52 -47.95
N MET A 590 4.88 -3.36 -48.42
CA MET A 590 4.72 -4.04 -49.72
C MET A 590 3.47 -4.90 -49.79
N THR A 591 3.18 -5.70 -48.72
CA THR A 591 1.95 -6.52 -48.67
C THR A 591 0.70 -5.68 -48.67
N GLN A 592 0.71 -4.54 -47.97
CA GLN A 592 -0.42 -3.61 -47.96
C GLN A 592 -0.63 -2.98 -49.34
N CYS A 593 0.42 -2.52 -50.00
CA CYS A 593 0.35 -1.87 -51.31
C CYS A 593 -0.03 -2.83 -52.44
N LEU A 594 0.46 -4.07 -52.39
CA LEU A 594 0.25 -5.05 -53.48
C LEU A 594 -1.09 -5.80 -53.36
N PHE A 595 -1.59 -6.05 -52.17
CA PHE A 595 -2.66 -7.00 -51.96
C PHE A 595 -3.90 -6.43 -51.27
N CYS A 596 -3.78 -5.36 -50.40
CA CYS A 596 -4.93 -4.78 -49.71
C CYS A 596 -5.88 -4.06 -50.69
N GLY A 597 -7.17 -4.45 -50.63
CA GLY A 597 -8.24 -3.82 -51.40
C GLY A 597 -8.38 -4.28 -52.86
N ARG A 598 -7.51 -5.17 -53.36
CA ARG A 598 -7.55 -5.67 -54.78
C ARG A 598 -8.39 -6.94 -54.95
N TYR A 599 -8.75 -7.63 -53.90
CA TYR A 599 -9.50 -8.89 -53.95
C TYR A 599 -10.60 -8.93 -52.90
N ASP A 600 -11.84 -9.17 -53.35
CA ASP A 600 -12.98 -9.39 -52.43
C ASP A 600 -13.02 -10.82 -51.83
N ASN A 601 -11.96 -11.60 -51.99
CA ASN A 601 -11.87 -13.02 -51.65
C ASN A 601 -10.93 -13.26 -50.46
N TRP A 602 -10.97 -14.52 -49.94
CA TRP A 602 -10.12 -15.03 -48.88
C TRP A 602 -8.63 -14.66 -48.99
N LYS A 603 -8.11 -14.39 -50.22
CA LYS A 603 -6.75 -13.91 -50.50
C LYS A 603 -6.43 -12.59 -49.81
N ASN A 604 -7.41 -11.68 -49.68
CA ASN A 604 -7.24 -10.41 -48.96
C ASN A 604 -7.04 -10.63 -47.45
N TYR A 605 -7.78 -11.55 -46.86
CA TYR A 605 -7.64 -11.88 -45.44
C TYR A 605 -6.27 -12.56 -45.17
N VAL A 606 -5.81 -13.42 -46.03
CA VAL A 606 -4.45 -14.02 -45.93
C VAL A 606 -3.38 -12.94 -46.02
N ALA A 607 -3.49 -12.00 -46.97
CA ALA A 607 -2.54 -10.91 -47.12
C ALA A 607 -2.54 -9.98 -45.87
N GLN A 608 -3.69 -9.66 -45.29
CA GLN A 608 -3.78 -8.90 -44.06
C GLN A 608 -3.17 -9.66 -42.88
N THR A 609 -3.40 -10.96 -42.76
CA THR A 609 -2.82 -11.80 -41.68
C THR A 609 -1.29 -11.81 -41.78
N ILE A 610 -0.73 -11.99 -42.98
CA ILE A 610 0.72 -11.96 -43.23
C ILE A 610 1.29 -10.56 -42.92
N SER A 611 0.57 -9.51 -43.28
CA SER A 611 0.96 -8.13 -42.92
C SER A 611 1.04 -7.88 -41.44
N ILE A 612 0.05 -8.36 -40.66
CA ILE A 612 0.05 -8.25 -39.19
C ILE A 612 1.23 -9.04 -38.61
N LEU A 613 1.54 -10.21 -39.15
CA LEU A 613 2.69 -11.00 -38.73
C LEU A 613 4.00 -10.28 -38.96
N PHE A 614 4.17 -9.62 -40.12
CA PHE A 614 5.37 -8.84 -40.41
C PHE A 614 5.57 -7.68 -39.45
N ILE A 615 4.50 -6.94 -39.08
CA ILE A 615 4.61 -5.83 -38.13
C ILE A 615 4.90 -6.33 -36.73
N ALA A 616 4.31 -7.48 -36.31
CA ALA A 616 4.58 -8.11 -35.03
C ALA A 616 6.06 -8.55 -34.91
N VAL A 617 6.62 -9.16 -35.94
CA VAL A 617 8.03 -9.56 -35.99
C VAL A 617 8.96 -8.33 -36.07
N ALA A 618 8.58 -7.27 -36.77
CA ALA A 618 9.31 -6.00 -36.76
C ALA A 618 9.38 -5.38 -35.35
N MET A 619 8.25 -5.27 -34.67
CA MET A 619 8.18 -4.79 -33.28
C MET A 619 9.02 -5.64 -32.33
N PHE A 620 8.96 -6.97 -32.46
CA PHE A 620 9.75 -7.91 -31.65
C PHE A 620 11.27 -7.70 -31.81
N ASN A 621 11.75 -7.35 -33.01
CA ASN A 621 13.17 -7.10 -33.24
C ASN A 621 13.62 -5.69 -32.85
N LEU A 622 12.71 -4.72 -32.83
CA LEU A 622 13.02 -3.32 -32.48
C LEU A 622 12.94 -3.04 -30.96
N ILE A 623 12.36 -3.93 -30.15
CA ILE A 623 12.30 -3.77 -28.70
C ILE A 623 13.64 -4.16 -28.08
N PRO A 624 14.32 -3.26 -27.32
CA PRO A 624 15.58 -3.59 -26.66
C PRO A 624 15.38 -4.67 -25.60
N ARG A 625 16.04 -5.82 -25.77
CA ARG A 625 15.96 -6.96 -24.84
C ARG A 625 16.83 -6.72 -23.62
N LYS A 626 16.24 -6.59 -22.42
CA LYS A 626 16.93 -6.84 -21.15
C LYS A 626 17.15 -8.35 -21.05
N LYS A 627 18.40 -8.79 -20.78
CA LYS A 627 18.62 -10.15 -20.26
C LYS A 627 18.01 -10.18 -18.86
N LEU A 628 16.81 -10.72 -18.71
CA LEU A 628 16.27 -11.08 -17.40
C LEU A 628 17.10 -12.22 -16.82
N GLY A 629 17.46 -12.07 -15.55
CA GLY A 629 18.13 -13.10 -14.77
C GLY A 629 17.32 -14.39 -14.75
N LYS A 630 18.03 -15.49 -14.89
CA LYS A 630 17.49 -16.87 -15.05
C LYS A 630 16.97 -17.51 -13.78
N GLU A 631 16.67 -16.77 -12.72
CA GLU A 631 16.30 -17.35 -11.41
C GLU A 631 15.06 -16.66 -10.82
N LEU A 632 13.90 -17.03 -11.32
CA LEU A 632 12.67 -16.90 -10.55
C LEU A 632 11.77 -18.06 -10.97
N ILE A 633 11.44 -18.89 -9.98
CA ILE A 633 10.60 -20.08 -10.02
C ILE A 633 11.41 -21.39 -10.07
N GLN A 634 12.20 -21.66 -9.04
CA GLN A 634 12.38 -23.04 -8.58
C GLN A 634 11.18 -23.36 -7.68
N ASN A 635 10.12 -23.86 -8.28
CA ASN A 635 9.06 -24.46 -7.51
C ASN A 635 9.34 -25.94 -7.33
N GLU A 636 9.30 -26.38 -6.07
CA GLU A 636 9.24 -27.77 -5.65
C GLU A 636 8.26 -28.55 -6.52
N LYS A 637 8.70 -29.69 -6.99
CA LYS A 637 7.88 -30.70 -7.67
C LYS A 637 6.90 -31.32 -6.66
N SER A 638 5.86 -30.61 -6.25
CA SER A 638 4.73 -31.26 -5.62
C SER A 638 3.89 -31.90 -6.70
N LYS A 639 4.10 -33.17 -6.93
CA LYS A 639 3.17 -34.02 -7.69
C LYS A 639 1.86 -34.16 -6.90
N ARG A 640 0.99 -33.12 -6.95
CA ARG A 640 -0.34 -33.21 -6.36
C ARG A 640 -1.15 -34.26 -7.13
N LYS A 641 -1.60 -35.31 -6.42
CA LYS A 641 -2.56 -36.29 -6.96
C LYS A 641 -3.87 -35.57 -7.26
N ILE A 642 -4.49 -35.90 -8.42
CA ILE A 642 -5.82 -35.33 -8.77
C ILE A 642 -6.80 -35.73 -7.69
N SER A 643 -7.46 -34.76 -7.08
CA SER A 643 -8.51 -35.03 -6.09
C SER A 643 -9.68 -35.75 -6.78
N LYS A 644 -10.44 -36.57 -6.04
CA LYS A 644 -11.66 -37.19 -6.55
C LYS A 644 -12.63 -36.13 -7.12
N ARG A 645 -12.65 -34.93 -6.54
CA ARG A 645 -13.45 -33.76 -6.87
C ARG A 645 -13.08 -33.17 -8.24
N THR A 646 -11.79 -32.96 -8.49
CA THR A 646 -11.32 -32.51 -9.81
C THR A 646 -11.68 -33.49 -10.91
N LYS A 647 -11.72 -34.81 -10.63
CA LYS A 647 -12.19 -35.81 -11.58
C LYS A 647 -13.70 -35.65 -11.88
N ILE A 648 -14.53 -35.44 -10.84
CA ILE A 648 -15.96 -35.17 -11.00
C ILE A 648 -16.19 -33.88 -11.76
N ALA A 649 -15.48 -32.78 -11.40
CA ALA A 649 -15.53 -31.54 -12.13
C ALA A 649 -15.15 -31.68 -13.60
N THR A 650 -14.11 -32.48 -13.90
CA THR A 650 -13.69 -32.79 -15.27
C THR A 650 -14.80 -33.53 -16.03
N LEU A 651 -15.47 -34.50 -15.40
CA LEU A 651 -16.58 -35.23 -16.00
C LEU A 651 -17.77 -34.31 -16.29
N LEU A 652 -18.14 -33.44 -15.35
CA LEU A 652 -19.22 -32.45 -15.51
C LEU A 652 -18.93 -31.50 -16.67
N ILE A 653 -17.75 -30.93 -16.71
CA ILE A 653 -17.35 -29.94 -17.73
C ILE A 653 -17.26 -30.61 -19.12
N LEU A 654 -16.70 -31.82 -19.23
CA LEU A 654 -16.46 -32.44 -20.52
C LEU A 654 -17.69 -33.15 -21.09
N PHE A 655 -18.66 -33.57 -20.26
CA PHE A 655 -19.79 -34.34 -20.72
C PHE A 655 -21.14 -33.64 -20.49
N LEU A 656 -21.40 -33.11 -19.28
CA LEU A 656 -22.67 -32.49 -18.97
C LEU A 656 -22.92 -31.21 -19.78
N ILE A 657 -21.98 -30.29 -19.81
CA ILE A 657 -22.14 -29.00 -20.51
C ILE A 657 -22.30 -29.19 -22.02
N PRO A 658 -21.46 -29.98 -22.73
CA PRO A 658 -21.73 -30.28 -24.14
C PRO A 658 -23.09 -30.95 -24.38
N LEU A 659 -23.49 -31.87 -23.49
CA LEU A 659 -24.80 -32.51 -23.56
C LEU A 659 -25.94 -31.51 -23.42
N THR A 660 -25.84 -30.57 -22.47
CA THR A 660 -26.81 -29.47 -22.28
C THR A 660 -26.90 -28.59 -23.52
N ILE A 661 -25.79 -28.29 -24.17
CA ILE A 661 -25.76 -27.50 -25.42
C ILE A 661 -26.49 -28.30 -26.53
N PHE A 662 -26.16 -29.56 -26.72
CA PHE A 662 -26.79 -30.39 -27.78
C PHE A 662 -28.27 -30.60 -27.54
N ILE A 663 -28.67 -30.99 -26.33
CA ILE A 663 -30.09 -31.15 -25.98
C ILE A 663 -30.84 -29.83 -26.09
N GLY A 664 -30.23 -28.74 -25.62
CA GLY A 664 -30.81 -27.37 -25.68
C GLY A 664 -31.10 -26.96 -27.13
N ILE A 665 -30.16 -27.15 -28.03
CA ILE A 665 -30.33 -26.80 -29.45
C ILE A 665 -31.37 -27.69 -30.08
N TYR A 666 -31.32 -29.00 -29.83
CA TYR A 666 -32.20 -29.96 -30.48
C TYR A 666 -33.67 -29.84 -30.02
N TYR A 667 -33.93 -29.68 -28.71
CA TYR A 667 -35.28 -29.63 -28.16
C TYR A 667 -35.84 -28.21 -27.95
N LEU A 668 -35.01 -27.24 -27.60
CA LEU A 668 -35.47 -25.88 -27.29
C LEU A 668 -35.40 -24.93 -28.49
N GLY A 669 -34.60 -25.27 -29.50
CA GLY A 669 -34.34 -24.50 -30.70
C GLY A 669 -33.47 -23.25 -30.44
N ASP A 670 -32.91 -22.69 -31.51
CA ASP A 670 -31.92 -21.60 -31.45
C ASP A 670 -32.41 -20.32 -30.78
N LYS A 671 -33.70 -20.08 -30.73
CA LYS A 671 -34.30 -18.88 -30.12
C LYS A 671 -34.21 -18.84 -28.59
N LYS A 672 -33.87 -19.96 -27.93
CA LYS A 672 -33.77 -20.07 -26.45
C LYS A 672 -32.34 -20.14 -25.94
N TYR A 673 -31.37 -19.63 -26.71
CA TYR A 673 -29.95 -19.63 -26.34
C TYR A 673 -29.65 -18.90 -24.99
N TYR A 674 -30.46 -17.94 -24.58
CA TYR A 674 -30.33 -17.33 -23.27
C TYR A 674 -30.56 -18.34 -22.14
N PHE A 675 -31.58 -19.18 -22.27
CA PHE A 675 -31.88 -20.22 -21.29
C PHE A 675 -30.76 -21.25 -21.20
N ILE A 676 -30.23 -21.69 -22.36
CA ILE A 676 -29.10 -22.62 -22.43
C ILE A 676 -27.86 -21.97 -21.79
N SER A 677 -27.60 -20.71 -22.06
CA SER A 677 -26.47 -19.98 -21.48
C SER A 677 -26.59 -19.85 -19.95
N LEU A 678 -27.80 -19.61 -19.42
CA LEU A 678 -28.06 -19.59 -17.99
C LEU A 678 -27.82 -20.96 -17.34
N LEU A 679 -28.30 -22.07 -17.98
CA LEU A 679 -28.02 -23.42 -17.50
C LEU A 679 -26.53 -23.71 -17.44
N ILE A 680 -25.75 -23.31 -18.46
CA ILE A 680 -24.28 -23.47 -18.45
C ILE A 680 -23.66 -22.71 -17.28
N ILE A 681 -24.09 -21.48 -16.99
CA ILE A 681 -23.60 -20.74 -15.86
C ILE A 681 -23.86 -21.50 -14.54
N LEU A 682 -25.09 -21.98 -14.35
CA LEU A 682 -25.47 -22.78 -13.18
C LEU A 682 -24.65 -24.07 -13.06
N GLU A 683 -24.46 -24.78 -14.17
CA GLU A 683 -23.63 -26.01 -14.23
C GLU A 683 -22.17 -25.72 -13.89
N THR A 684 -21.62 -24.57 -14.29
CA THR A 684 -20.23 -24.15 -13.94
C THR A 684 -20.06 -23.77 -12.48
N MET A 685 -21.12 -23.38 -11.79
CA MET A 685 -21.09 -23.12 -10.35
C MET A 685 -20.91 -24.39 -9.52
N ILE A 686 -21.33 -25.54 -10.01
CA ILE A 686 -21.20 -26.84 -9.30
C ILE A 686 -19.72 -27.20 -9.08
N PRO A 687 -18.85 -27.25 -10.11
CA PRO A 687 -17.42 -27.50 -9.92
C PRO A 687 -16.73 -26.45 -9.06
N LEU A 688 -17.15 -25.20 -9.16
CA LEU A 688 -16.62 -24.13 -8.30
C LEU A 688 -17.04 -24.34 -6.85
N GLY A 689 -18.29 -24.77 -6.59
CA GLY A 689 -18.77 -25.13 -5.26
C GLY A 689 -17.93 -26.22 -4.61
N PHE A 690 -17.46 -27.23 -5.37
CA PHE A 690 -16.56 -28.26 -4.86
C PHE A 690 -15.21 -27.72 -4.39
N ALA A 691 -14.74 -26.61 -4.95
CA ALA A 691 -13.50 -25.96 -4.49
C ALA A 691 -13.67 -25.35 -3.08
N PHE A 692 -14.90 -25.06 -2.67
CA PHE A 692 -15.24 -24.44 -1.37
C PHE A 692 -15.90 -25.39 -0.36
N GLU A 693 -16.08 -26.68 -0.69
CA GLU A 693 -16.83 -27.64 0.14
C GLU A 693 -16.27 -27.80 1.57
N ASN A 694 -14.95 -27.64 1.75
CA ASN A 694 -14.29 -27.76 3.07
C ASN A 694 -14.03 -26.40 3.75
N ARG A 695 -14.40 -25.29 3.13
CA ARG A 695 -14.20 -23.95 3.67
C ARG A 695 -15.22 -22.96 3.10
N LYS A 696 -15.59 -21.96 3.88
CA LYS A 696 -16.42 -20.86 3.37
C LYS A 696 -15.61 -20.03 2.35
N PRO A 697 -16.18 -19.71 1.16
CA PRO A 697 -15.51 -18.83 0.20
C PRO A 697 -15.30 -17.45 0.84
N LYS A 698 -14.07 -16.93 0.77
CA LYS A 698 -13.81 -15.59 1.23
C LYS A 698 -14.37 -14.60 0.21
N ALA A 699 -15.02 -13.54 0.67
CA ALA A 699 -15.57 -12.50 -0.22
C ALA A 699 -14.51 -11.94 -1.20
N ARG A 700 -13.25 -11.86 -0.78
CA ARG A 700 -12.10 -11.45 -1.61
C ARG A 700 -11.85 -12.36 -2.81
N GLU A 701 -12.15 -13.66 -2.71
CA GLU A 701 -12.00 -14.61 -3.84
C GLU A 701 -13.00 -14.30 -4.94
N LEU A 702 -14.26 -14.05 -4.56
CA LEU A 702 -15.32 -13.68 -5.50
C LEU A 702 -15.00 -12.33 -6.18
N VAL A 703 -14.50 -11.36 -5.44
CA VAL A 703 -14.08 -10.05 -5.98
C VAL A 703 -12.98 -10.22 -7.03
N ILE A 704 -11.98 -11.05 -6.77
CA ILE A 704 -10.87 -11.27 -7.73
C ILE A 704 -11.38 -11.98 -8.99
N ILE A 705 -12.23 -12.99 -8.85
CA ILE A 705 -12.83 -13.68 -9.99
C ILE A 705 -13.66 -12.71 -10.83
N SER A 706 -14.49 -11.88 -10.19
CA SER A 706 -15.29 -10.85 -10.85
C SER A 706 -14.43 -9.81 -11.57
N ALA A 707 -13.32 -9.38 -10.94
CA ALA A 707 -12.36 -8.46 -11.55
C ALA A 707 -11.70 -9.06 -12.80
N LEU A 708 -11.34 -10.35 -12.77
CA LEU A 708 -10.77 -11.04 -13.93
C LEU A 708 -11.78 -11.16 -15.08
N CYS A 709 -13.04 -11.43 -14.78
CA CYS A 709 -14.13 -11.40 -15.77
C CYS A 709 -14.27 -9.99 -16.37
N ALA A 710 -14.30 -8.95 -15.53
CA ALA A 710 -14.41 -7.56 -15.97
C ALA A 710 -13.24 -7.13 -16.87
N ILE A 711 -12.00 -7.52 -16.54
CA ILE A 711 -10.81 -7.28 -17.38
C ILE A 711 -10.96 -7.98 -18.72
N GLY A 712 -11.49 -9.22 -18.73
CA GLY A 712 -11.76 -9.97 -19.96
C GLY A 712 -12.77 -9.27 -20.87
N VAL A 713 -13.88 -8.78 -20.30
CA VAL A 713 -14.92 -8.01 -21.01
C VAL A 713 -14.37 -6.69 -21.54
N ALA A 714 -13.70 -5.91 -20.68
CA ALA A 714 -13.10 -4.63 -21.05
C ALA A 714 -12.03 -4.79 -22.14
N GLY A 715 -11.20 -5.83 -22.04
CA GLY A 715 -10.21 -6.15 -23.04
C GLY A 715 -10.85 -6.48 -24.40
N ARG A 716 -11.96 -7.23 -24.42
CA ARG A 716 -12.68 -7.51 -25.65
C ARG A 716 -13.26 -6.23 -26.27
N THR A 717 -13.73 -5.31 -25.44
CA THR A 717 -14.28 -4.02 -25.87
C THR A 717 -13.20 -3.08 -26.40
N ALA A 718 -12.05 -2.99 -25.73
CA ALA A 718 -10.96 -2.13 -26.13
C ALA A 718 -10.40 -2.47 -27.52
N PHE A 719 -10.41 -3.76 -27.89
CA PHE A 719 -9.93 -4.25 -29.19
C PHE A 719 -11.08 -4.57 -30.16
N PHE A 720 -12.26 -3.91 -30.02
CA PHE A 720 -13.45 -4.20 -30.84
C PHE A 720 -13.21 -4.09 -32.34
N MET A 721 -12.50 -3.03 -32.75
CA MET A 721 -12.24 -2.74 -34.16
C MET A 721 -11.33 -3.76 -34.87
N LEU A 722 -10.61 -4.61 -34.09
CA LEU A 722 -9.68 -5.61 -34.66
C LEU A 722 -10.38 -6.98 -34.72
N PRO A 723 -10.68 -7.54 -35.92
CA PRO A 723 -11.27 -8.86 -36.05
C PRO A 723 -10.38 -9.93 -35.40
N GLN A 724 -10.95 -10.78 -34.54
CA GLN A 724 -10.30 -11.89 -33.84
C GLN A 724 -9.05 -11.52 -32.99
N PHE A 725 -8.63 -10.27 -32.94
CA PHE A 725 -7.48 -9.81 -32.16
C PHE A 725 -7.92 -9.29 -30.79
N LYS A 726 -8.04 -10.21 -29.81
CA LYS A 726 -8.63 -9.92 -28.48
C LYS A 726 -7.90 -10.65 -27.35
N PRO A 727 -7.79 -10.07 -26.13
CA PRO A 727 -7.05 -10.64 -25.01
C PRO A 727 -7.79 -11.73 -24.22
N VAL A 728 -9.06 -12.04 -24.56
CA VAL A 728 -9.95 -12.88 -23.74
C VAL A 728 -9.34 -14.24 -23.41
N ALA A 729 -8.87 -14.98 -24.43
CA ALA A 729 -8.27 -16.30 -24.21
C ALA A 729 -7.04 -16.24 -23.29
N ALA A 730 -6.19 -15.21 -23.44
CA ALA A 730 -5.02 -15.02 -22.59
C ALA A 730 -5.40 -14.77 -21.11
N ILE A 731 -6.39 -13.91 -20.86
CA ILE A 731 -6.87 -13.60 -19.50
C ILE A 731 -7.48 -14.85 -18.84
N VAL A 732 -8.29 -15.60 -19.59
CA VAL A 732 -8.92 -16.83 -19.13
C VAL A 732 -7.88 -17.90 -18.78
N MET A 733 -6.83 -18.07 -19.60
CA MET A 733 -5.74 -19.01 -19.31
C MET A 733 -4.95 -18.59 -18.07
N ILE A 734 -4.58 -17.31 -17.94
CA ILE A 734 -3.88 -16.77 -16.77
C ILE A 734 -4.71 -17.03 -15.50
N SER A 735 -6.03 -16.82 -15.57
CA SER A 735 -6.95 -17.07 -14.46
C SER A 735 -6.95 -18.56 -14.05
N GLY A 736 -6.99 -19.48 -15.03
CA GLY A 736 -6.92 -20.92 -14.79
C GLY A 736 -5.59 -21.35 -14.18
N VAL A 737 -4.47 -20.82 -14.66
CA VAL A 737 -3.13 -21.12 -14.12
C VAL A 737 -2.97 -20.62 -12.68
N ALA A 738 -3.51 -19.42 -12.36
CA ALA A 738 -3.41 -18.82 -11.04
C ALA A 738 -4.31 -19.51 -10.01
N PHE A 739 -5.59 -19.74 -10.34
CA PHE A 739 -6.62 -20.13 -9.37
C PHE A 739 -7.23 -21.53 -9.58
N GLY A 740 -6.83 -22.23 -10.61
CA GLY A 740 -7.30 -23.59 -10.90
C GLY A 740 -8.22 -23.68 -12.12
N GLY A 741 -8.41 -24.93 -12.60
CA GLY A 741 -9.17 -25.18 -13.81
C GLY A 741 -10.62 -24.74 -13.69
N GLU A 742 -11.26 -25.04 -12.58
CA GLU A 742 -12.65 -24.71 -12.28
C GLU A 742 -12.90 -23.18 -12.34
N THR A 743 -12.00 -22.41 -11.74
CA THR A 743 -12.04 -20.94 -11.81
C THR A 743 -11.78 -20.44 -13.24
N GLY A 744 -10.81 -21.03 -13.94
CA GLY A 744 -10.53 -20.70 -15.34
C GLY A 744 -11.74 -20.93 -16.25
N PHE A 745 -12.48 -22.04 -16.03
CA PHE A 745 -13.71 -22.33 -16.76
C PHE A 745 -14.78 -21.28 -16.50
N LEU A 746 -15.01 -20.93 -15.23
CA LEU A 746 -16.02 -19.94 -14.84
C LEU A 746 -15.71 -18.56 -15.42
N VAL A 747 -14.45 -18.09 -15.31
CA VAL A 747 -14.01 -16.80 -15.88
C VAL A 747 -14.24 -16.78 -17.40
N GLY A 748 -13.90 -17.87 -18.10
CA GLY A 748 -14.13 -18.00 -19.53
C GLY A 748 -15.60 -17.91 -19.93
N ALA A 749 -16.45 -18.69 -19.25
CA ALA A 749 -17.88 -18.74 -19.51
C ALA A 749 -18.57 -17.40 -19.23
N ILE A 750 -18.31 -16.78 -18.06
CA ILE A 750 -18.90 -15.49 -17.69
C ILE A 750 -18.41 -14.37 -18.62
N THR A 751 -17.10 -14.34 -18.92
CA THR A 751 -16.54 -13.32 -19.83
C THR A 751 -17.19 -13.38 -21.20
N ALA A 752 -17.39 -14.58 -21.77
CA ALA A 752 -18.07 -14.76 -23.05
C ALA A 752 -19.52 -14.27 -22.95
N PHE A 753 -20.26 -14.71 -21.94
CA PHE A 753 -21.67 -14.36 -21.75
C PHE A 753 -21.86 -12.85 -21.61
N VAL A 754 -21.16 -12.22 -20.66
CA VAL A 754 -21.30 -10.78 -20.36
C VAL A 754 -20.84 -9.93 -21.54
N SER A 755 -19.70 -10.28 -22.17
CA SER A 755 -19.23 -9.48 -23.31
C SER A 755 -20.17 -9.53 -24.51
N ASN A 756 -20.92 -10.59 -24.70
CA ASN A 756 -21.88 -10.69 -25.79
C ASN A 756 -23.11 -9.76 -25.62
N PHE A 757 -23.38 -9.20 -24.44
CA PHE A 757 -24.37 -8.11 -24.30
C PHE A 757 -23.93 -6.84 -25.06
N PHE A 758 -22.63 -6.63 -25.20
CA PHE A 758 -22.06 -5.48 -25.92
C PHE A 758 -21.85 -5.76 -27.41
N PHE A 759 -21.59 -7.05 -27.78
CA PHE A 759 -21.22 -7.44 -29.13
C PHE A 759 -22.30 -8.23 -29.88
N GLY A 760 -23.46 -8.37 -29.28
CA GLY A 760 -24.56 -9.14 -29.81
C GLY A 760 -24.62 -10.56 -29.22
N GLN A 761 -25.77 -10.87 -28.65
CA GLN A 761 -26.12 -12.20 -28.19
C GLN A 761 -26.70 -13.03 -29.34
N GLY A 762 -26.42 -14.32 -29.35
CA GLY A 762 -26.95 -15.20 -30.38
C GLY A 762 -26.76 -16.69 -30.05
N PRO A 763 -27.17 -17.60 -30.97
CA PRO A 763 -27.01 -19.05 -30.76
C PRO A 763 -25.56 -19.50 -30.54
N TRP A 764 -24.60 -18.66 -30.95
CA TRP A 764 -23.15 -18.88 -30.73
C TRP A 764 -22.71 -18.70 -29.28
N THR A 765 -23.50 -17.99 -28.45
CA THR A 765 -23.09 -17.64 -27.07
C THR A 765 -22.78 -18.88 -26.20
N PRO A 766 -23.62 -19.92 -26.13
CA PRO A 766 -23.29 -21.14 -25.37
C PRO A 766 -22.02 -21.81 -25.82
N TRP A 767 -21.76 -21.84 -27.13
CA TRP A 767 -20.54 -22.43 -27.70
C TRP A 767 -19.29 -21.65 -27.32
N GLN A 768 -19.37 -20.30 -27.37
CA GLN A 768 -18.27 -19.44 -26.95
C GLN A 768 -17.99 -19.57 -25.45
N MET A 769 -19.03 -19.67 -24.61
CA MET A 769 -18.90 -19.90 -23.18
C MET A 769 -18.13 -21.19 -22.90
N PHE A 770 -18.52 -22.25 -23.58
CA PHE A 770 -17.84 -23.56 -23.45
C PHE A 770 -16.41 -23.50 -24.00
N SER A 771 -16.19 -22.90 -25.15
CA SER A 771 -14.86 -22.82 -25.79
C SER A 771 -13.84 -22.04 -24.93
N PHE A 772 -14.19 -20.87 -24.42
CA PHE A 772 -13.30 -20.12 -23.54
C PHE A 772 -13.17 -20.81 -22.18
N GLY A 773 -14.27 -21.39 -21.66
CA GLY A 773 -14.24 -22.12 -20.41
C GLY A 773 -13.27 -23.30 -20.44
N ILE A 774 -13.35 -24.16 -21.45
CA ILE A 774 -12.51 -25.37 -21.57
C ILE A 774 -11.02 -25.00 -21.75
N ILE A 775 -10.71 -23.90 -22.43
CA ILE A 775 -9.33 -23.40 -22.56
C ILE A 775 -8.77 -23.00 -21.18
N GLY A 776 -9.54 -22.26 -20.37
CA GLY A 776 -9.16 -21.90 -19.01
C GLY A 776 -9.01 -23.11 -18.09
N PHE A 777 -9.93 -24.08 -18.21
CA PHE A 777 -9.90 -25.31 -17.44
C PHE A 777 -8.65 -26.14 -17.74
N LEU A 778 -8.35 -26.37 -18.99
CA LEU A 778 -7.19 -27.15 -19.42
C LEU A 778 -5.89 -26.44 -19.04
N ALA A 779 -5.80 -25.13 -19.20
CA ALA A 779 -4.67 -24.33 -18.73
C ALA A 779 -4.44 -24.56 -17.24
N GLY A 780 -5.49 -24.43 -16.40
CA GLY A 780 -5.40 -24.68 -14.97
C GLY A 780 -4.87 -26.08 -14.64
N ILE A 781 -5.41 -27.12 -15.26
CA ILE A 781 -4.99 -28.51 -15.00
C ILE A 781 -3.55 -28.76 -15.44
N MET A 782 -3.18 -28.37 -16.66
CA MET A 782 -1.87 -28.72 -17.24
C MET A 782 -0.71 -28.00 -16.51
N PHE A 783 -0.89 -26.73 -16.15
CA PHE A 783 0.14 -25.96 -15.48
C PHE A 783 0.22 -26.21 -13.97
N GLN A 784 -0.91 -26.41 -13.29
CA GLN A 784 -0.88 -26.75 -11.86
C GLN A 784 -0.36 -28.16 -11.57
N LYS A 785 -0.56 -29.11 -12.47
CA LYS A 785 0.00 -30.48 -12.33
C LYS A 785 1.47 -30.58 -12.71
N GLY A 786 2.06 -29.49 -13.20
CA GLY A 786 3.44 -29.49 -13.68
C GLY A 786 3.66 -30.29 -14.96
N ILE A 787 2.59 -30.59 -15.74
CA ILE A 787 2.70 -31.14 -17.09
C ILE A 787 3.37 -30.15 -18.01
N LEU A 788 2.97 -28.88 -17.91
CA LEU A 788 3.63 -27.71 -18.51
C LEU A 788 4.23 -26.83 -17.42
N ARG A 789 5.35 -26.17 -17.76
CA ARG A 789 6.03 -25.25 -16.84
C ARG A 789 5.34 -23.89 -16.89
N LYS A 790 5.26 -23.18 -15.76
CA LYS A 790 4.74 -21.82 -15.70
C LYS A 790 5.74 -20.80 -16.30
N THR A 791 6.26 -21.11 -17.49
CA THR A 791 7.16 -20.22 -18.24
C THR A 791 6.37 -19.47 -19.29
N LYS A 792 6.87 -18.28 -19.67
CA LYS A 792 6.28 -17.46 -20.71
C LYS A 792 6.17 -18.22 -22.04
N THR A 793 7.21 -19.01 -22.38
CA THR A 793 7.26 -19.80 -23.63
C THR A 793 6.21 -20.89 -23.64
N ASP A 794 6.10 -21.69 -22.55
CA ASP A 794 5.14 -22.79 -22.47
C ASP A 794 3.69 -22.25 -22.48
N MET A 795 3.45 -21.08 -21.83
CA MET A 795 2.15 -20.40 -21.88
C MET A 795 1.79 -19.95 -23.31
N CYS A 796 2.74 -19.36 -24.04
CA CYS A 796 2.53 -18.92 -25.41
C CYS A 796 2.27 -20.09 -26.35
N VAL A 797 3.04 -21.17 -26.24
CA VAL A 797 2.88 -22.40 -27.08
C VAL A 797 1.52 -23.05 -26.80
N PHE A 798 1.19 -23.24 -25.52
CA PHE A 798 -0.10 -23.76 -25.11
C PHE A 798 -1.25 -22.85 -25.58
N GLY A 799 -1.09 -21.54 -25.43
CA GLY A 799 -2.09 -20.55 -25.84
C GLY A 799 -2.36 -20.57 -27.34
N PHE A 800 -1.33 -20.71 -28.15
CA PHE A 800 -1.49 -20.90 -29.59
C PHE A 800 -2.28 -22.17 -29.93
N LEU A 801 -1.82 -23.29 -29.39
CA LEU A 801 -2.46 -24.60 -29.67
C LEU A 801 -3.90 -24.66 -29.13
N ALA A 802 -4.14 -24.19 -27.92
CA ALA A 802 -5.47 -24.20 -27.32
C ALA A 802 -6.46 -23.31 -28.10
N THR A 803 -6.03 -22.14 -28.55
CA THR A 803 -6.90 -21.24 -29.30
C THR A 803 -7.12 -21.75 -30.70
N PHE A 804 -6.06 -22.19 -31.39
CA PHE A 804 -6.18 -22.68 -32.77
C PHE A 804 -6.97 -24.00 -32.86
N VAL A 805 -6.63 -24.99 -31.98
CA VAL A 805 -7.18 -26.34 -32.08
C VAL A 805 -8.50 -26.46 -31.30
N ILE A 806 -8.57 -25.95 -30.07
CA ILE A 806 -9.73 -26.14 -29.19
C ILE A 806 -10.84 -25.16 -29.54
N TYR A 807 -10.51 -23.85 -29.58
CA TYR A 807 -11.50 -22.83 -29.92
C TYR A 807 -11.99 -22.98 -31.35
N GLY A 808 -11.10 -23.05 -32.34
CA GLY A 808 -11.45 -23.31 -33.73
C GLY A 808 -12.14 -24.66 -33.93
N GLY A 809 -11.65 -25.71 -33.23
CA GLY A 809 -12.23 -27.04 -33.24
C GLY A 809 -13.68 -27.12 -32.78
N ILE A 810 -14.11 -26.26 -31.87
CA ILE A 810 -15.48 -26.19 -31.36
C ILE A 810 -16.32 -25.20 -32.17
N MET A 811 -15.81 -24.00 -32.44
CA MET A 811 -16.61 -22.92 -33.05
C MET A 811 -16.89 -23.12 -34.54
N ASN A 812 -15.97 -23.75 -35.30
CA ASN A 812 -16.18 -24.03 -36.75
C ASN A 812 -17.32 -25.01 -37.00
N PRO A 813 -17.35 -26.23 -36.38
CA PRO A 813 -18.50 -27.11 -36.56
C PRO A 813 -19.78 -26.55 -35.93
N ALA A 814 -19.67 -25.79 -34.81
CA ALA A 814 -20.83 -25.15 -34.22
C ALA A 814 -21.50 -24.15 -35.19
N SER A 815 -20.73 -23.45 -36.01
CA SER A 815 -21.28 -22.56 -37.04
C SER A 815 -22.13 -23.29 -38.05
N VAL A 816 -21.73 -24.50 -38.45
CA VAL A 816 -22.53 -25.36 -39.37
C VAL A 816 -23.80 -25.83 -38.70
N ILE A 817 -23.71 -26.31 -37.45
CA ILE A 817 -24.86 -26.81 -36.68
C ILE A 817 -25.92 -25.70 -36.47
N MET A 818 -25.50 -24.46 -36.25
CA MET A 818 -26.42 -23.34 -36.00
C MET A 818 -27.15 -22.82 -37.25
N TRP A 819 -26.55 -22.97 -38.44
CA TRP A 819 -27.09 -22.32 -39.65
C TRP A 819 -27.56 -23.29 -40.75
N GLN A 820 -27.32 -24.59 -40.62
CA GLN A 820 -27.69 -25.59 -41.63
C GLN A 820 -28.66 -26.65 -41.07
N SER A 821 -29.78 -26.86 -41.77
CA SER A 821 -30.79 -27.87 -41.40
C SER A 821 -30.36 -29.32 -41.73
N ASN A 822 -29.54 -29.49 -42.79
CA ASN A 822 -29.01 -30.81 -43.19
C ASN A 822 -27.49 -30.77 -43.17
N ILE A 823 -26.90 -31.38 -42.13
CA ILE A 823 -25.46 -31.35 -41.91
C ILE A 823 -24.78 -32.49 -42.69
N ASN A 824 -23.80 -32.13 -43.53
CA ASN A 824 -22.91 -33.04 -44.23
C ASN A 824 -21.46 -32.87 -43.74
N ILE A 825 -20.70 -33.97 -43.71
CA ILE A 825 -19.29 -33.94 -43.28
C ILE A 825 -18.42 -32.99 -44.11
N ASN A 826 -18.73 -32.82 -45.38
CA ASN A 826 -18.06 -31.87 -46.28
C ASN A 826 -18.30 -30.43 -45.88
N MET A 827 -19.46 -30.07 -45.35
CA MET A 827 -19.74 -28.73 -44.82
C MET A 827 -18.93 -28.43 -43.56
N VAL A 828 -18.79 -29.44 -42.70
CA VAL A 828 -17.94 -29.34 -41.50
C VAL A 828 -16.48 -29.18 -41.89
N LEU A 829 -15.97 -29.96 -42.81
CA LEU A 829 -14.59 -29.83 -43.33
C LEU A 829 -14.38 -28.45 -43.98
N SER A 830 -15.33 -28.00 -44.78
CA SER A 830 -15.28 -26.68 -45.39
C SER A 830 -15.27 -25.56 -44.35
N SER A 831 -16.00 -25.66 -43.23
CA SER A 831 -16.01 -24.68 -42.16
C SER A 831 -14.64 -24.55 -41.49
N TYR A 832 -13.89 -25.66 -41.31
CA TYR A 832 -12.52 -25.61 -40.82
C TYR A 832 -11.57 -24.87 -41.77
N VAL A 833 -11.66 -25.15 -43.08
CA VAL A 833 -10.82 -24.50 -44.09
C VAL A 833 -11.10 -23.01 -44.16
N MET A 834 -12.38 -22.60 -44.13
CA MET A 834 -12.76 -21.20 -44.13
C MET A 834 -12.48 -20.47 -42.80
N GLY A 835 -12.58 -21.16 -41.68
CA GLY A 835 -12.29 -20.67 -40.35
C GLY A 835 -10.81 -20.51 -40.05
N MET A 836 -9.94 -21.30 -40.67
CA MET A 836 -8.50 -21.37 -40.39
C MET A 836 -7.77 -20.01 -40.36
N PRO A 837 -7.98 -19.06 -41.25
CA PRO A 837 -7.35 -17.77 -41.19
C PRO A 837 -7.74 -16.95 -39.95
N PHE A 838 -9.01 -17.04 -39.57
CA PHE A 838 -9.55 -16.34 -38.39
C PHE A 838 -9.05 -16.98 -37.08
N ASP A 839 -9.00 -18.31 -37.04
CA ASP A 839 -8.46 -19.06 -35.92
C ASP A 839 -6.96 -18.78 -35.73
N PHE A 840 -6.22 -18.64 -36.83
CA PHE A 840 -4.81 -18.29 -36.80
C PHE A 840 -4.58 -16.89 -36.26
N ILE A 841 -5.37 -15.88 -36.68
CA ILE A 841 -5.31 -14.52 -36.13
C ILE A 841 -5.62 -14.55 -34.63
N HIS A 842 -6.63 -15.31 -34.22
CA HIS A 842 -7.01 -15.45 -32.81
C HIS A 842 -5.90 -16.10 -31.97
N ALA A 843 -5.26 -17.15 -32.52
CA ALA A 843 -4.13 -17.82 -31.87
C ALA A 843 -2.90 -16.90 -31.72
N VAL A 844 -2.56 -16.15 -32.77
CA VAL A 844 -1.48 -15.15 -32.74
C VAL A 844 -1.80 -14.03 -31.74
N SER A 845 -3.04 -13.54 -31.71
CA SER A 845 -3.49 -12.57 -30.71
C SER A 845 -3.32 -13.10 -29.30
N THR A 846 -3.71 -14.34 -29.05
CA THR A 846 -3.55 -14.99 -27.73
C THR A 846 -2.08 -15.04 -27.32
N VAL A 847 -1.19 -15.41 -28.24
CA VAL A 847 0.28 -15.40 -27.99
C VAL A 847 0.77 -14.00 -27.67
N PHE A 848 0.33 -12.99 -28.42
CA PHE A 848 0.71 -11.61 -28.20
C PHE A 848 0.36 -11.16 -26.77
N PHE A 849 -0.89 -11.35 -26.36
CA PHE A 849 -1.32 -10.94 -25.02
C PHE A 849 -0.68 -11.79 -23.92
N LEU A 850 -0.48 -13.09 -24.10
CA LEU A 850 0.23 -13.94 -23.16
C LEU A 850 1.70 -13.51 -23.01
N PHE A 851 2.35 -13.13 -24.10
CA PHE A 851 3.74 -12.70 -24.08
C PHE A 851 3.96 -11.50 -23.18
N PHE A 852 3.04 -10.54 -23.16
CA PHE A 852 3.15 -9.33 -22.33
C PHE A 852 2.51 -9.45 -20.95
N ALA A 853 1.39 -10.18 -20.83
CA ALA A 853 0.60 -10.20 -19.62
C ALA A 853 0.93 -11.36 -18.67
N THR A 854 1.52 -12.47 -19.12
CA THR A 854 1.71 -13.68 -18.30
C THR A 854 2.52 -13.39 -17.04
N GLU A 855 3.73 -12.84 -17.15
CA GLU A 855 4.60 -12.60 -16.00
C GLU A 855 3.99 -11.60 -15.01
N PRO A 856 3.62 -10.36 -15.44
CA PRO A 856 3.13 -9.36 -14.47
C PRO A 856 1.81 -9.75 -13.83
N MET A 857 0.92 -10.43 -14.56
CA MET A 857 -0.36 -10.87 -13.98
C MET A 857 -0.19 -12.07 -13.04
N LEU A 858 0.54 -13.11 -13.44
CA LEU A 858 0.72 -14.29 -12.58
C LEU A 858 1.43 -13.94 -11.29
N GLU A 859 2.51 -13.14 -11.32
CA GLU A 859 3.20 -12.69 -10.12
C GLU A 859 2.26 -11.91 -9.17
N LYS A 860 1.47 -10.99 -9.73
CA LYS A 860 0.52 -10.21 -8.93
C LYS A 860 -0.57 -11.10 -8.32
N LEU A 861 -1.11 -12.04 -9.10
CA LEU A 861 -2.14 -12.97 -8.64
C LEU A 861 -1.58 -13.96 -7.60
N GLU A 862 -0.37 -14.50 -7.79
CA GLU A 862 0.29 -15.38 -6.82
C GLU A 862 0.60 -14.63 -5.50
N ARG A 863 1.07 -13.38 -5.58
CA ARG A 863 1.26 -12.53 -4.39
C ARG A 863 -0.05 -12.34 -3.62
N ILE A 864 -1.13 -11.98 -4.29
CA ILE A 864 -2.46 -11.82 -3.70
C ILE A 864 -2.93 -13.15 -3.07
N LYS A 865 -2.72 -14.26 -3.77
CA LYS A 865 -3.06 -15.60 -3.30
C LYS A 865 -2.36 -15.94 -1.98
N ILE A 866 -1.04 -15.73 -1.90
CA ILE A 866 -0.23 -16.00 -0.69
C ILE A 866 -0.62 -15.04 0.44
N LYS A 867 -0.72 -13.74 0.17
CA LYS A 867 -1.02 -12.71 1.17
C LYS A 867 -2.36 -12.93 1.87
N TYR A 868 -3.37 -13.37 1.14
CA TYR A 868 -4.74 -13.56 1.66
C TYR A 868 -5.14 -15.02 1.86
N GLY A 869 -4.26 -15.98 1.58
CA GLY A 869 -4.56 -17.41 1.68
C GLY A 869 -5.77 -17.80 0.83
N LEU A 870 -5.78 -17.40 -0.45
CA LEU A 870 -6.90 -17.63 -1.36
C LEU A 870 -6.69 -18.93 -2.13
N ILE A 871 -7.76 -19.73 -2.28
CA ILE A 871 -7.84 -20.94 -3.13
C ILE A 871 -6.53 -21.75 -3.06
N GLU A 872 -6.28 -22.41 -1.94
CA GLU A 872 -5.19 -23.38 -1.78
C GLU A 872 -5.58 -24.79 -2.29
#